data_3f0ca75a9516f137908ae829ea373abd
#
_entry.id   3f0ca75a9516f137908ae829ea373abd
#
_cell.length_a   1.000
_cell.length_b   1.000
_cell.length_c   1.000
_cell.angle_alpha   90.00
_cell.angle_beta   90.00
_cell.angle_gamma   90.00
#
_symmetry.space_group_name_H-M   'P 1'
#
loop_
_entity.id
_entity.type
_entity.pdbx_description
1 polymer ?
#
loop_
_entity_poly.entity_id
_entity_poly.type
_entity_poly.pdbx_seq_one_letter_code
_entity_poly.pdbx_strand_id
1 'polypeptide(L)'
;MHKKRLLPLCIALVASGQLHAQTTDSSQMDVEEVEVTGVRAAELNAREEERSKNIFSSVISQDDAGNFADQNVAESLQRLPGITLQKSEGEGKFVSVRGLGPGFVTVQQNGAELATAGADDRSFALDAIPADLLSSIEVFKSLTPDMDLNSIGGVVNVKTVSAFDRKKDSLRLNVQDYYQDYREEHSPKISLQGTNLLADDTIGIGYSASWEERKTVTYEMLHHETTDPRYVQVDTLNSVPDVEDLSSYMLIPFEFQNRQEVADRERTAVSLDLGYRPTENSEYYVRGSYTEYTDMDVAWREYYRFGQAGADDIAYLDPATNTFGVVDADIQQQMFIQDGTSKTTSYALGGKNSFDMSNGQYKLDYEYSWSDSTYEKPDGQRVQFRERDVPLIARAGEEAIVAQAISPNDLAALMGTTVSGAGFTPDQVSGYSAQGVSLAGFEFDNLFLENSSRADELEAIKVDLKREFDDGWLSYWKVGFNIKNRVRDRNQDRWSLVPKDFSPECAGAPDVTQCRYDIQSNLTDHDYAFPGQEDFVYPAITKAGAEELISSVRAIANQDTQQGLESVYRDYTLTEDTAAAYVMGEFRLSDTQSLITGVRWEQTEFSSTGYFSINNDAFDIGSGNTVSFDYSIPLEAEVNKYDDLYPSIHYRFEPRDDVLIRSSIWTSFTRPSFDQSRAYATIASDFQLCNPVTGVCSATPDNPNLTAADLQSYTLGPDSAMQVGNPNLQPMNSVNYDASIGWYADSNQFVQAAVFYKDITDFIVEVQGSQIALNDLPMDLPVEAITGFTIPQDQVMNNVNWTTNGDKAAVYGIELTYVYNFDSGFFFQSNATFMNSTAEAGDTIRVGDIQLPDQADVTGNLTVGWERDGTSVRLIGNYVSEILKRIGSCPAGSEDRLISTPSNPGTTCKAWADQYLGDTFSMDFKATYQITDELKVYFDAMNITDEYMTTYYTGNEYSGGKMMYHSEVYGRSFQVGLNYKFM
;
A
#
# COMPACT_ATOMS: atom_id res chain seq x y z
N MET A 1 17.37 -22.61 6.08
CA MET A 1 17.98 -23.64 5.17
C MET A 1 17.07 -24.82 4.80
N HIS A 2 15.84 -24.92 5.28
CA HIS A 2 14.92 -26.02 4.92
C HIS A 2 13.81 -25.63 3.92
N LYS A 3 13.55 -24.33 3.70
CA LYS A 3 12.46 -23.85 2.82
C LYS A 3 12.74 -23.97 1.30
N LYS A 4 14.00 -24.04 0.86
CA LYS A 4 14.37 -24.10 -0.56
C LYS A 4 14.17 -25.46 -1.27
N ARG A 5 13.67 -26.52 -0.58
CA ARG A 5 13.54 -27.88 -1.15
C ARG A 5 12.12 -28.29 -1.59
N LEU A 6 11.09 -27.49 -1.30
CA LEU A 6 9.71 -27.84 -1.63
C LEU A 6 9.27 -27.38 -3.04
N LEU A 7 9.79 -26.27 -3.54
CA LEU A 7 9.44 -25.74 -4.85
C LEU A 7 9.80 -26.68 -6.03
N PRO A 8 10.97 -27.36 -6.04
CA PRO A 8 11.29 -28.32 -7.09
C PRO A 8 10.37 -29.56 -7.12
N LEU A 9 9.74 -29.89 -5.97
CA LEU A 9 8.86 -31.05 -5.90
C LEU A 9 7.49 -30.78 -6.54
N CYS A 10 6.96 -29.58 -6.45
CA CYS A 10 5.70 -29.20 -7.10
C CYS A 10 5.85 -29.13 -8.63
N ILE A 11 6.98 -28.65 -9.13
CA ILE A 11 7.27 -28.59 -10.57
C ILE A 11 7.52 -30.00 -11.14
N ALA A 12 8.14 -30.89 -10.35
CA ALA A 12 8.39 -32.28 -10.79
C ALA A 12 7.13 -33.12 -10.89
N LEU A 13 6.08 -32.83 -10.10
CA LEU A 13 4.78 -33.52 -10.15
C LEU A 13 3.97 -33.14 -11.41
N VAL A 14 4.13 -31.91 -11.91
CA VAL A 14 3.45 -31.45 -13.14
C VAL A 14 4.12 -32.03 -14.40
N ALA A 15 5.41 -32.33 -14.35
CA ALA A 15 6.18 -32.85 -15.50
C ALA A 15 6.10 -34.37 -15.73
N SER A 16 5.52 -35.15 -14.77
CA SER A 16 5.51 -36.62 -14.84
C SER A 16 4.18 -37.25 -15.26
N GLY A 17 3.16 -36.47 -15.60
CA GLY A 17 1.89 -36.96 -16.09
C GLY A 17 1.96 -37.43 -17.55
N GLN A 18 2.30 -38.72 -17.79
CA GLN A 18 2.18 -39.33 -19.11
C GLN A 18 0.70 -39.52 -19.46
N LEU A 19 0.23 -38.76 -20.46
CA LEU A 19 -1.05 -38.92 -21.12
C LEU A 19 -1.18 -40.31 -21.79
N HIS A 20 -1.99 -41.18 -21.23
CA HIS A 20 -2.53 -42.33 -21.91
C HIS A 20 -3.96 -42.03 -22.36
N ALA A 21 -4.12 -41.70 -23.62
CA ALA A 21 -5.42 -41.64 -24.26
C ALA A 21 -5.99 -43.08 -24.46
N GLN A 22 -7.00 -43.46 -23.70
CA GLN A 22 -7.81 -44.62 -24.01
C GLN A 22 -9.07 -44.14 -24.75
N THR A 23 -9.18 -44.54 -26.00
CA THR A 23 -10.41 -44.48 -26.76
C THR A 23 -11.41 -45.52 -26.22
N THR A 24 -12.51 -45.10 -25.66
CA THR A 24 -13.64 -45.98 -25.34
C THR A 24 -14.88 -45.60 -26.13
N ASP A 25 -15.50 -46.62 -26.60
CA ASP A 25 -16.65 -46.72 -27.48
C ASP A 25 -17.92 -46.07 -26.90
N SER A 26 -18.68 -45.38 -27.75
CA SER A 26 -19.92 -44.69 -27.38
C SER A 26 -21.07 -45.68 -27.16
N SER A 27 -21.41 -45.94 -25.93
CA SER A 27 -22.75 -46.40 -25.51
C SER A 27 -23.41 -45.29 -24.71
N GLN A 28 -24.58 -44.83 -25.16
CA GLN A 28 -25.47 -43.93 -24.46
C GLN A 28 -25.73 -44.47 -23.05
N MET A 29 -25.14 -43.84 -22.07
CA MET A 29 -25.62 -43.84 -20.71
C MET A 29 -26.34 -42.50 -20.49
N ASP A 30 -27.56 -42.59 -19.90
CA ASP A 30 -28.18 -41.44 -19.28
C ASP A 30 -27.21 -40.89 -18.27
N VAL A 31 -26.54 -39.79 -18.59
CA VAL A 31 -25.74 -39.04 -17.65
C VAL A 31 -26.75 -38.30 -16.79
N GLU A 32 -26.97 -38.74 -15.56
CA GLU A 32 -27.53 -37.87 -14.54
C GLU A 32 -26.69 -36.55 -14.59
N GLU A 33 -27.35 -35.49 -14.98
CA GLU A 33 -26.74 -34.14 -14.97
C GLU A 33 -26.47 -33.83 -13.50
N VAL A 34 -25.23 -34.07 -13.07
CA VAL A 34 -24.77 -33.73 -11.71
C VAL A 34 -24.73 -32.23 -11.64
N GLU A 35 -25.74 -31.63 -11.02
CA GLU A 35 -25.74 -30.19 -10.70
C GLU A 35 -24.52 -29.90 -9.84
N VAL A 36 -23.50 -29.26 -10.42
CA VAL A 36 -22.29 -28.85 -9.69
C VAL A 36 -22.65 -27.63 -8.88
N THR A 37 -22.57 -27.77 -7.56
CA THR A 37 -22.85 -26.69 -6.58
C THR A 37 -21.59 -26.33 -5.80
N GLY A 38 -21.59 -25.19 -5.12
CA GLY A 38 -20.49 -24.79 -4.24
C GLY A 38 -19.29 -24.16 -4.95
N VAL A 39 -18.10 -24.42 -4.45
CA VAL A 39 -16.84 -23.78 -4.92
C VAL A 39 -16.47 -24.21 -6.35
N ARG A 40 -16.71 -25.46 -6.69
CA ARG A 40 -16.47 -25.97 -8.05
C ARG A 40 -17.38 -25.32 -9.08
N ALA A 41 -18.65 -25.06 -8.72
CA ALA A 41 -19.60 -24.36 -9.61
C ALA A 41 -19.17 -22.90 -9.81
N ALA A 42 -18.80 -22.20 -8.74
CA ALA A 42 -18.33 -20.83 -8.80
C ALA A 42 -17.10 -20.70 -9.72
N GLU A 43 -16.18 -21.63 -9.62
CA GLU A 43 -14.97 -21.68 -10.43
C GLU A 43 -15.27 -21.99 -11.91
N LEU A 44 -16.19 -22.90 -12.18
CA LEU A 44 -16.63 -23.19 -13.55
C LEU A 44 -17.33 -21.99 -14.20
N ASN A 45 -18.22 -21.30 -13.47
CA ASN A 45 -18.88 -20.08 -13.92
C ASN A 45 -17.89 -18.96 -14.22
N ALA A 46 -16.92 -18.73 -13.32
CA ALA A 46 -15.86 -17.75 -13.51
C ALA A 46 -15.05 -18.02 -14.78
N ARG A 47 -14.70 -19.27 -15.01
CA ARG A 47 -13.96 -19.75 -16.20
C ARG A 47 -14.75 -19.59 -17.49
N GLU A 48 -16.05 -19.86 -17.47
CA GLU A 48 -16.92 -19.66 -18.63
C GLU A 48 -17.06 -18.16 -18.95
N GLU A 49 -17.18 -17.32 -17.93
CA GLU A 49 -17.15 -15.86 -18.07
C GLU A 49 -15.83 -15.39 -18.68
N GLU A 50 -14.67 -15.83 -18.16
CA GLU A 50 -13.36 -15.54 -18.73
C GLU A 50 -13.24 -16.00 -20.20
N ARG A 51 -13.70 -17.19 -20.50
CA ARG A 51 -13.70 -17.76 -21.85
C ARG A 51 -14.50 -16.92 -22.82
N SER A 52 -15.64 -16.39 -22.40
CA SER A 52 -16.54 -15.58 -23.22
C SER A 52 -15.93 -14.23 -23.64
N LYS A 53 -14.96 -13.71 -22.88
CA LYS A 53 -14.31 -12.42 -23.14
C LYS A 53 -13.35 -12.49 -24.33
N ASN A 54 -13.28 -11.44 -25.10
CA ASN A 54 -12.29 -11.31 -26.19
C ASN A 54 -10.93 -10.83 -25.72
N ILE A 55 -10.82 -10.31 -24.50
CA ILE A 55 -9.61 -9.74 -23.89
C ILE A 55 -9.13 -10.59 -22.71
N PHE A 56 -7.92 -10.33 -22.25
CA PHE A 56 -7.37 -10.99 -21.06
C PHE A 56 -8.07 -10.51 -19.81
N SER A 57 -8.75 -11.39 -19.11
CA SER A 57 -9.37 -11.13 -17.82
C SER A 57 -9.26 -12.35 -16.93
N SER A 58 -9.33 -12.13 -15.63
CA SER A 58 -9.49 -13.15 -14.60
C SER A 58 -10.74 -12.83 -13.80
N VAL A 59 -11.54 -13.81 -13.43
CA VAL A 59 -12.83 -13.63 -12.76
C VAL A 59 -12.91 -14.48 -11.50
N ILE A 60 -13.49 -13.93 -10.45
CA ILE A 60 -13.90 -14.64 -9.25
C ILE A 60 -15.40 -14.41 -9.06
N SER A 61 -16.15 -15.49 -8.92
CA SER A 61 -17.59 -15.46 -8.69
C SER A 61 -17.93 -15.99 -7.30
N GLN A 62 -19.05 -15.51 -6.73
CA GLN A 62 -19.61 -16.10 -5.52
C GLN A 62 -19.99 -17.56 -5.73
N ASP A 63 -19.95 -18.37 -4.66
CA ASP A 63 -20.53 -19.70 -4.64
C ASP A 63 -22.08 -19.64 -4.64
N ASP A 64 -22.73 -20.79 -4.72
CA ASP A 64 -24.20 -20.86 -4.71
C ASP A 64 -24.81 -20.35 -3.40
N ALA A 65 -24.05 -20.30 -2.33
CA ALA A 65 -24.44 -19.74 -1.06
C ALA A 65 -24.26 -18.21 -0.99
N GLY A 66 -23.66 -17.60 -2.01
CA GLY A 66 -23.39 -16.17 -2.07
C GLY A 66 -22.16 -15.76 -1.29
N ASN A 67 -21.25 -16.69 -1.00
CA ASN A 67 -20.00 -16.40 -0.33
C ASN A 67 -18.85 -16.32 -1.33
N PHE A 68 -17.94 -15.41 -1.10
CA PHE A 68 -16.62 -15.51 -1.66
C PHE A 68 -15.78 -16.50 -0.83
N ALA A 69 -14.74 -16.98 -1.47
CA ALA A 69 -13.84 -17.91 -0.79
C ALA A 69 -13.09 -17.24 0.40
N ASP A 70 -13.07 -15.91 0.47
CA ASP A 70 -12.31 -15.12 1.43
C ASP A 70 -13.15 -13.97 2.02
N GLN A 71 -12.63 -13.34 3.07
CA GLN A 71 -13.36 -12.38 3.88
C GLN A 71 -13.51 -11.01 3.22
N ASN A 72 -12.45 -10.53 2.60
CA ASN A 72 -12.45 -9.26 1.89
C ASN A 72 -12.11 -9.43 0.40
N VAL A 73 -12.34 -8.39 -0.36
CA VAL A 73 -12.12 -8.36 -1.81
C VAL A 73 -10.65 -8.59 -2.17
N ALA A 74 -9.72 -7.98 -1.45
CA ALA A 74 -8.29 -8.11 -1.73
C ALA A 74 -7.81 -9.56 -1.56
N GLU A 75 -8.19 -10.21 -0.46
CA GLU A 75 -7.81 -11.61 -0.21
C GLU A 75 -8.35 -12.57 -1.28
N SER A 76 -9.59 -12.34 -1.75
CA SER A 76 -10.13 -13.10 -2.87
C SER A 76 -9.31 -12.93 -4.14
N LEU A 77 -8.83 -11.71 -4.42
CA LEU A 77 -8.01 -11.40 -5.60
C LEU A 77 -6.63 -12.08 -5.57
N GLN A 78 -6.07 -12.34 -4.39
CA GLN A 78 -4.76 -13.01 -4.26
C GLN A 78 -4.72 -14.38 -4.95
N ARG A 79 -5.88 -15.04 -5.12
CA ARG A 79 -5.97 -16.36 -5.78
C ARG A 79 -5.83 -16.31 -7.28
N LEU A 80 -5.88 -15.12 -7.89
CA LEU A 80 -5.73 -14.96 -9.33
C LEU A 80 -4.25 -14.91 -9.72
N PRO A 81 -3.87 -15.46 -10.89
CA PRO A 81 -2.50 -15.40 -11.37
C PRO A 81 -2.04 -13.93 -11.55
N GLY A 82 -0.80 -13.66 -11.17
CA GLY A 82 -0.19 -12.32 -11.33
C GLY A 82 -0.70 -11.26 -10.39
N ILE A 83 -1.39 -11.63 -9.29
CA ILE A 83 -1.86 -10.70 -8.28
C ILE A 83 -1.12 -10.90 -6.97
N THR A 84 -0.67 -9.81 -6.37
CA THR A 84 -0.08 -9.76 -5.04
C THR A 84 -0.83 -8.75 -4.18
N LEU A 85 -0.83 -8.99 -2.85
CA LEU A 85 -1.44 -8.09 -1.89
C LEU A 85 -0.38 -7.31 -1.12
N GLN A 86 -0.69 -6.06 -0.87
CA GLN A 86 -0.09 -5.31 0.22
C GLN A 86 -1.04 -5.41 1.42
N LYS A 87 -0.52 -5.95 2.52
CA LYS A 87 -1.26 -6.11 3.77
C LYS A 87 -0.97 -4.96 4.71
N SER A 88 -1.93 -4.65 5.56
CA SER A 88 -1.80 -3.75 6.71
C SER A 88 -2.41 -4.48 7.90
N GLU A 89 -1.64 -4.69 8.96
CA GLU A 89 -2.06 -5.37 10.18
C GLU A 89 -2.73 -6.73 9.91
N GLY A 90 -2.09 -7.51 9.02
CA GLY A 90 -2.54 -8.84 8.63
C GLY A 90 -3.71 -8.87 7.64
N GLU A 91 -4.35 -7.75 7.30
CA GLU A 91 -5.46 -7.64 6.34
C GLU A 91 -4.97 -7.20 4.95
N GLY A 92 -5.48 -7.83 3.90
CA GLY A 92 -5.23 -7.39 2.52
C GLY A 92 -5.91 -6.05 2.25
N LYS A 93 -5.14 -5.02 1.90
CA LYS A 93 -5.62 -3.64 1.70
C LYS A 93 -5.53 -3.20 0.25
N PHE A 94 -4.38 -3.37 -0.38
CA PHE A 94 -4.15 -2.96 -1.76
C PHE A 94 -3.72 -4.14 -2.61
N VAL A 95 -3.97 -4.05 -3.93
CA VAL A 95 -3.58 -5.08 -4.89
C VAL A 95 -2.60 -4.54 -5.90
N SER A 96 -1.60 -5.35 -6.23
CA SER A 96 -0.68 -5.16 -7.33
C SER A 96 -1.00 -6.17 -8.43
N VAL A 97 -0.94 -5.77 -9.69
CA VAL A 97 -1.22 -6.63 -10.84
C VAL A 97 0.02 -6.74 -11.70
N ARG A 98 0.51 -7.98 -11.93
CA ARG A 98 1.70 -8.25 -12.75
C ARG A 98 2.94 -7.47 -12.30
N GLY A 99 3.15 -7.37 -10.98
CA GLY A 99 4.28 -6.69 -10.39
C GLY A 99 4.23 -5.15 -10.43
N LEU A 100 3.14 -4.58 -10.90
CA LEU A 100 2.91 -3.13 -10.85
C LEU A 100 2.08 -2.80 -9.60
N GLY A 101 2.60 -1.88 -8.80
CA GLY A 101 2.02 -1.49 -7.52
C GLY A 101 0.59 -0.95 -7.62
N PRO A 102 -0.09 -0.74 -6.48
CA PRO A 102 -1.51 -0.39 -6.45
C PRO A 102 -1.85 0.92 -7.17
N GLY A 103 -0.94 1.89 -7.20
CA GLY A 103 -1.10 3.15 -7.94
C GLY A 103 -1.21 2.98 -9.47
N PHE A 104 -0.87 1.80 -10.00
CA PHE A 104 -1.02 1.44 -11.42
C PHE A 104 -2.30 0.67 -11.71
N VAL A 105 -3.17 0.48 -10.72
CA VAL A 105 -4.39 -0.34 -10.82
C VAL A 105 -5.61 0.53 -10.55
N THR A 106 -6.53 0.59 -11.51
CA THR A 106 -7.80 1.30 -11.33
C THR A 106 -8.87 0.36 -10.77
N VAL A 107 -9.58 0.79 -9.74
CA VAL A 107 -10.72 0.07 -9.17
C VAL A 107 -12.03 0.69 -9.64
N GLN A 108 -12.93 -0.16 -10.14
CA GLN A 108 -14.25 0.23 -10.63
C GLN A 108 -15.34 -0.56 -9.94
N GLN A 109 -16.50 0.03 -9.80
CA GLN A 109 -17.73 -0.66 -9.39
C GLN A 109 -18.75 -0.63 -10.52
N ASN A 110 -19.11 -1.80 -11.02
CA ASN A 110 -20.02 -1.96 -12.17
C ASN A 110 -19.55 -1.18 -13.43
N GLY A 111 -18.24 -0.97 -13.59
CA GLY A 111 -17.65 -0.25 -14.71
C GLY A 111 -17.45 1.27 -14.49
N ALA A 112 -17.91 1.84 -13.38
CA ALA A 112 -17.65 3.22 -12.97
C ALA A 112 -16.44 3.26 -12.00
N GLU A 113 -15.51 4.19 -12.21
CA GLU A 113 -14.38 4.40 -11.32
C GLU A 113 -14.85 4.91 -9.95
N LEU A 114 -14.24 4.42 -8.88
CA LEU A 114 -14.52 4.86 -7.52
C LEU A 114 -13.53 5.97 -7.10
N ALA A 115 -14.05 6.95 -6.37
CA ALA A 115 -13.24 7.93 -5.67
C ALA A 115 -12.48 7.27 -4.50
N THR A 116 -11.29 7.77 -4.14
CA THR A 116 -10.45 7.22 -3.08
C THR A 116 -9.84 8.32 -2.21
N ALA A 117 -10.12 8.30 -0.91
CA ALA A 117 -9.52 9.20 0.08
C ALA A 117 -8.55 8.50 1.04
N GLY A 118 -8.48 7.16 1.00
CA GLY A 118 -7.72 6.34 1.95
C GLY A 118 -6.20 6.35 1.78
N ALA A 119 -5.68 6.85 0.64
CA ALA A 119 -4.25 6.91 0.35
C ALA A 119 -3.85 8.27 -0.24
N ASP A 120 -2.56 8.60 -0.21
CA ASP A 120 -2.03 9.84 -0.80
C ASP A 120 -1.75 9.71 -2.30
N ASP A 121 -1.75 8.49 -2.81
CA ASP A 121 -1.67 8.15 -4.23
C ASP A 121 -3.06 7.87 -4.83
N ARG A 122 -3.11 7.17 -5.97
CA ARG A 122 -4.36 6.79 -6.66
C ARG A 122 -4.86 5.39 -6.27
N SER A 123 -4.24 4.76 -5.28
CA SER A 123 -4.59 3.43 -4.82
C SER A 123 -5.97 3.42 -4.14
N PHE A 124 -6.77 2.41 -4.42
CA PHE A 124 -8.04 2.19 -3.74
C PHE A 124 -7.90 1.09 -2.67
N ALA A 125 -8.28 1.41 -1.44
CA ALA A 125 -8.25 0.48 -0.32
C ALA A 125 -9.44 -0.50 -0.40
N LEU A 126 -9.17 -1.73 -0.84
CA LEU A 126 -10.18 -2.76 -1.06
C LEU A 126 -10.74 -3.38 0.24
N ASP A 127 -10.06 -3.19 1.36
CA ASP A 127 -10.54 -3.55 2.70
C ASP A 127 -11.78 -2.77 3.12
N ALA A 128 -12.03 -1.60 2.52
CA ALA A 128 -13.25 -0.82 2.74
C ALA A 128 -14.51 -1.42 2.07
N ILE A 129 -14.36 -2.38 1.15
CA ILE A 129 -15.49 -3.02 0.45
C ILE A 129 -15.71 -4.45 0.98
N PRO A 130 -16.77 -4.70 1.76
CA PRO A 130 -17.13 -6.07 2.15
C PRO A 130 -17.47 -6.94 0.94
N ALA A 131 -16.92 -8.14 0.91
CA ALA A 131 -17.17 -9.09 -0.17
C ALA A 131 -18.67 -9.47 -0.32
N ASP A 132 -19.44 -9.40 0.75
CA ASP A 132 -20.89 -9.68 0.76
C ASP A 132 -21.75 -8.73 -0.09
N LEU A 133 -21.21 -7.56 -0.49
CA LEU A 133 -21.90 -6.63 -1.40
C LEU A 133 -21.83 -7.08 -2.86
N LEU A 134 -20.91 -7.96 -3.20
CA LEU A 134 -20.53 -8.26 -4.57
C LEU A 134 -21.16 -9.55 -5.08
N SER A 135 -21.30 -9.65 -6.39
CA SER A 135 -21.66 -10.89 -7.10
C SER A 135 -20.45 -11.54 -7.78
N SER A 136 -19.53 -10.72 -8.29
CA SER A 136 -18.27 -11.17 -8.89
C SER A 136 -17.22 -10.04 -8.88
N ILE A 137 -15.95 -10.44 -9.06
CA ILE A 137 -14.82 -9.53 -9.22
C ILE A 137 -14.12 -9.90 -10.52
N GLU A 138 -13.90 -8.92 -11.39
CA GLU A 138 -13.20 -9.08 -12.65
C GLU A 138 -11.89 -8.29 -12.62
N VAL A 139 -10.80 -8.91 -13.06
CA VAL A 139 -9.52 -8.23 -13.27
C VAL A 139 -9.19 -8.24 -14.75
N PHE A 140 -9.27 -7.09 -15.38
CA PHE A 140 -8.89 -6.91 -16.77
C PHE A 140 -7.39 -6.67 -16.87
N LYS A 141 -6.69 -7.57 -17.55
CA LYS A 141 -5.23 -7.52 -17.73
C LYS A 141 -4.80 -7.00 -19.10
N SER A 142 -5.75 -6.81 -20.01
CA SER A 142 -5.61 -6.05 -21.26
C SER A 142 -6.84 -5.18 -21.48
N LEU A 143 -6.66 -3.99 -22.07
CA LEU A 143 -7.71 -2.98 -22.15
C LEU A 143 -8.04 -2.64 -23.62
N THR A 144 -9.32 -2.39 -23.87
CA THR A 144 -9.87 -1.94 -25.17
C THR A 144 -10.18 -0.43 -25.13
N PRO A 145 -10.31 0.26 -26.28
CA PRO A 145 -10.52 1.71 -26.33
C PRO A 145 -11.77 2.22 -25.61
N ASP A 146 -12.79 1.39 -25.39
CA ASP A 146 -14.01 1.72 -24.65
C ASP A 146 -13.90 1.62 -23.13
N MET A 147 -12.75 1.14 -22.64
CA MET A 147 -12.41 1.05 -21.22
C MET A 147 -11.62 2.29 -20.77
N ASP A 148 -11.45 2.44 -19.47
CA ASP A 148 -10.52 3.39 -18.90
C ASP A 148 -9.09 2.89 -19.11
N LEU A 149 -8.24 3.72 -19.70
CA LEU A 149 -6.86 3.36 -20.00
C LEU A 149 -5.86 3.92 -18.97
N ASN A 150 -6.33 4.66 -17.94
CA ASN A 150 -5.51 5.13 -16.84
C ASN A 150 -5.12 3.97 -15.90
N SER A 151 -4.49 2.94 -16.45
CA SER A 151 -4.06 1.76 -15.72
C SER A 151 -3.08 0.93 -16.53
N ILE A 152 -1.79 1.00 -16.20
CA ILE A 152 -0.78 0.13 -16.82
C ILE A 152 -0.84 -1.28 -16.20
N GLY A 153 -1.16 -1.40 -14.92
CA GLY A 153 -1.29 -2.68 -14.21
C GLY A 153 -2.48 -3.50 -14.71
N GLY A 154 -3.65 -2.89 -14.71
CA GLY A 154 -4.92 -3.51 -15.07
C GLY A 154 -6.08 -2.87 -14.31
N VAL A 155 -7.31 -3.27 -14.62
CA VAL A 155 -8.52 -2.74 -14.01
C VAL A 155 -9.19 -3.83 -13.17
N VAL A 156 -9.46 -3.53 -11.90
CA VAL A 156 -10.28 -4.36 -11.01
C VAL A 156 -11.70 -3.82 -11.02
N ASN A 157 -12.64 -4.60 -11.51
CA ASN A 157 -14.06 -4.23 -11.57
C ASN A 157 -14.86 -5.11 -10.61
N VAL A 158 -15.36 -4.53 -9.53
CA VAL A 158 -16.25 -5.19 -8.58
C VAL A 158 -17.70 -5.04 -9.03
N LYS A 159 -18.43 -6.13 -9.12
CA LYS A 159 -19.84 -6.12 -9.53
C LYS A 159 -20.75 -6.32 -8.33
N THR A 160 -21.68 -5.43 -8.13
CA THR A 160 -22.73 -5.58 -7.11
C THR A 160 -23.81 -6.55 -7.54
N VAL A 161 -24.67 -6.93 -6.61
CA VAL A 161 -25.76 -7.88 -6.87
C VAL A 161 -26.85 -7.21 -7.70
N SER A 162 -27.21 -7.83 -8.83
CA SER A 162 -28.30 -7.39 -9.72
C SER A 162 -29.35 -8.50 -9.90
N ALA A 163 -30.62 -8.12 -9.87
CA ALA A 163 -31.73 -9.09 -10.07
C ALA A 163 -31.78 -9.62 -11.50
N PHE A 164 -31.48 -8.77 -12.48
CA PHE A 164 -31.48 -9.16 -13.89
C PHE A 164 -30.33 -10.10 -14.27
N ASP A 165 -29.22 -10.05 -13.52
CA ASP A 165 -28.09 -10.97 -13.73
C ASP A 165 -28.40 -12.35 -13.11
N ARG A 166 -28.99 -12.37 -11.90
CA ARG A 166 -29.36 -13.61 -11.22
C ARG A 166 -30.61 -14.29 -11.82
N LYS A 167 -31.50 -13.54 -12.44
CA LYS A 167 -32.72 -14.01 -13.11
C LYS A 167 -33.64 -14.83 -12.21
N LYS A 168 -33.58 -14.66 -10.90
CA LYS A 168 -34.39 -15.35 -9.89
C LYS A 168 -34.51 -14.53 -8.62
N ASP A 169 -35.58 -14.75 -7.86
CA ASP A 169 -35.70 -14.28 -6.50
C ASP A 169 -34.71 -15.00 -5.60
N SER A 170 -34.08 -14.26 -4.71
CA SER A 170 -33.19 -14.82 -3.70
C SER A 170 -33.13 -13.94 -2.47
N LEU A 171 -33.01 -14.56 -1.30
CA LEU A 171 -32.77 -13.86 -0.04
C LEU A 171 -31.88 -14.74 0.82
N ARG A 172 -30.78 -14.20 1.28
CA ARG A 172 -29.77 -14.90 2.08
C ARG A 172 -29.37 -14.05 3.27
N LEU A 173 -29.14 -14.72 4.39
CA LEU A 173 -28.62 -14.14 5.63
C LEU A 173 -27.34 -14.88 5.99
N ASN A 174 -26.27 -14.16 6.22
CA ASN A 174 -25.03 -14.71 6.76
C ASN A 174 -24.77 -14.12 8.15
N VAL A 175 -24.44 -14.98 9.11
CA VAL A 175 -24.03 -14.61 10.46
C VAL A 175 -22.73 -15.32 10.76
N GLN A 176 -21.76 -14.59 11.23
CA GLN A 176 -20.39 -15.06 11.39
C GLN A 176 -19.78 -14.51 12.67
N ASP A 177 -18.85 -15.24 13.23
CA ASP A 177 -18.00 -14.84 14.33
C ASP A 177 -16.54 -15.07 13.94
N TYR A 178 -15.70 -14.08 14.17
CA TYR A 178 -14.27 -14.09 13.91
C TYR A 178 -13.52 -14.03 15.25
N TYR A 179 -12.36 -14.69 15.33
CA TYR A 179 -11.50 -14.75 16.48
C TYR A 179 -10.04 -14.75 16.03
N GLN A 180 -9.22 -13.87 16.60
CA GLN A 180 -7.78 -13.85 16.42
C GLN A 180 -7.08 -14.35 17.68
N ASP A 181 -6.08 -15.22 17.52
CA ASP A 181 -5.44 -15.90 18.66
C ASP A 181 -4.64 -14.94 19.58
N TYR A 182 -4.09 -13.85 19.05
CA TYR A 182 -3.40 -12.84 19.86
C TYR A 182 -4.36 -11.84 20.53
N ARG A 183 -5.50 -11.53 19.91
CA ARG A 183 -6.49 -10.61 20.47
C ARG A 183 -7.37 -11.27 21.53
N GLU A 184 -7.63 -12.57 21.38
CA GLU A 184 -8.47 -13.39 22.26
C GLU A 184 -9.90 -12.84 22.44
N GLU A 185 -10.42 -12.07 21.49
CA GLU A 185 -11.74 -11.50 21.48
C GLU A 185 -12.56 -11.96 20.28
N HIS A 186 -13.90 -11.97 20.43
CA HIS A 186 -14.85 -12.33 19.39
C HIS A 186 -15.30 -11.11 18.60
N SER A 187 -15.51 -11.26 17.30
CA SER A 187 -15.85 -10.21 16.35
C SER A 187 -17.01 -10.64 15.45
N PRO A 188 -18.22 -10.17 15.71
CA PRO A 188 -19.41 -10.58 14.96
C PRO A 188 -19.51 -9.89 13.61
N LYS A 189 -20.11 -10.61 12.63
CA LYS A 189 -20.52 -10.08 11.33
C LYS A 189 -21.91 -10.57 10.98
N ILE A 190 -22.71 -9.69 10.38
CA ILE A 190 -24.04 -10.01 9.84
C ILE A 190 -24.15 -9.39 8.46
N SER A 191 -24.58 -10.20 7.46
CA SER A 191 -24.87 -9.69 6.14
C SER A 191 -26.17 -10.25 5.57
N LEU A 192 -26.86 -9.45 4.79
CA LEU A 192 -28.10 -9.77 4.09
C LEU A 192 -27.93 -9.42 2.61
N GLN A 193 -28.29 -10.36 1.72
CA GLN A 193 -28.22 -10.16 0.29
C GLN A 193 -29.46 -10.75 -0.37
N GLY A 194 -30.03 -10.02 -1.35
CA GLY A 194 -31.21 -10.52 -2.06
C GLY A 194 -31.41 -9.93 -3.44
N THR A 195 -32.25 -10.62 -4.21
CA THR A 195 -32.76 -10.18 -5.53
C THR A 195 -34.24 -10.47 -5.62
N ASN A 196 -35.00 -9.57 -6.24
CA ASN A 196 -36.41 -9.79 -6.52
C ASN A 196 -36.75 -9.32 -7.94
N LEU A 197 -37.54 -10.11 -8.65
CA LEU A 197 -38.10 -9.77 -9.94
C LEU A 197 -39.60 -9.48 -9.76
N LEU A 198 -40.07 -8.34 -10.21
CA LEU A 198 -41.42 -7.87 -10.03
C LEU A 198 -42.05 -7.50 -11.38
N ALA A 199 -43.40 -7.46 -11.43
CA ALA A 199 -44.18 -7.02 -12.58
C ALA A 199 -43.81 -7.80 -13.87
N ASP A 200 -43.91 -9.13 -13.82
CA ASP A 200 -43.55 -10.02 -14.93
C ASP A 200 -42.10 -9.79 -15.43
N ASP A 201 -41.13 -9.71 -14.49
CA ASP A 201 -39.69 -9.54 -14.70
C ASP A 201 -39.31 -8.19 -15.35
N THR A 202 -40.18 -7.22 -15.37
CA THR A 202 -39.92 -5.89 -15.89
C THR A 202 -39.19 -5.00 -14.88
N ILE A 203 -39.31 -5.28 -13.60
CA ILE A 203 -38.60 -4.55 -12.51
C ILE A 203 -37.71 -5.52 -11.75
N GLY A 204 -36.43 -5.20 -11.67
CA GLY A 204 -35.47 -5.93 -10.90
C GLY A 204 -34.99 -5.10 -9.70
N ILE A 205 -34.90 -5.74 -8.52
CA ILE A 205 -34.33 -5.14 -7.32
C ILE A 205 -33.25 -6.07 -6.80
N GLY A 206 -32.00 -5.57 -6.80
CA GLY A 206 -30.87 -6.19 -6.11
C GLY A 206 -30.50 -5.37 -4.88
N TYR A 207 -30.22 -6.00 -3.77
CA TYR A 207 -29.84 -5.32 -2.54
C TYR A 207 -28.88 -6.15 -1.71
N SER A 208 -27.98 -5.46 -0.99
CA SER A 208 -27.17 -6.07 0.05
C SER A 208 -26.91 -5.07 1.19
N ALA A 209 -26.73 -5.61 2.38
CA ALA A 209 -26.34 -4.87 3.58
C ALA A 209 -25.41 -5.74 4.42
N SER A 210 -24.37 -5.15 4.99
CA SER A 210 -23.40 -5.83 5.82
C SER A 210 -22.99 -4.91 6.97
N TRP A 211 -22.83 -5.51 8.15
CA TRP A 211 -22.20 -4.92 9.32
C TRP A 211 -21.22 -5.91 9.91
N GLU A 212 -20.02 -5.43 10.25
CA GLU A 212 -18.93 -6.22 10.81
C GLU A 212 -18.19 -5.42 11.86
N GLU A 213 -17.92 -6.03 13.00
CA GLU A 213 -16.91 -5.62 13.95
C GLU A 213 -15.70 -6.56 13.79
N ARG A 214 -14.48 -6.03 13.81
CA ARG A 214 -13.26 -6.84 13.72
C ARG A 214 -12.22 -6.31 14.69
N LYS A 215 -11.85 -7.14 15.64
CA LYS A 215 -10.88 -6.85 16.70
C LYS A 215 -9.59 -7.59 16.43
N THR A 216 -8.50 -6.87 16.33
CA THR A 216 -7.17 -7.43 16.05
C THR A 216 -6.12 -6.85 17.00
N VAL A 217 -5.03 -7.57 17.12
CA VAL A 217 -3.78 -7.05 17.67
C VAL A 217 -2.63 -7.44 16.75
N THR A 218 -1.74 -6.51 16.52
CA THR A 218 -0.52 -6.69 15.74
C THR A 218 0.66 -6.32 16.61
N TYR A 219 1.74 -7.09 16.49
CA TYR A 219 3.01 -6.77 17.10
C TYR A 219 4.02 -6.45 16.02
N GLU A 220 4.72 -5.33 16.17
CA GLU A 220 5.72 -4.89 15.21
C GLU A 220 7.04 -4.59 15.88
N MET A 221 8.12 -4.94 15.21
CA MET A 221 9.46 -4.41 15.46
C MET A 221 9.88 -3.63 14.24
N LEU A 222 10.31 -2.41 14.39
CA LEU A 222 10.77 -1.63 13.25
C LEU A 222 11.93 -0.70 13.58
N HIS A 223 12.70 -0.44 12.56
CA HIS A 223 13.64 0.64 12.48
C HIS A 223 12.88 1.93 12.13
N HIS A 224 13.33 3.08 12.55
CA HIS A 224 12.62 4.32 12.23
C HIS A 224 12.65 4.60 10.72
N GLU A 225 11.50 4.95 10.16
CA GLU A 225 11.28 5.12 8.72
C GLU A 225 12.16 6.20 8.06
N THR A 226 12.66 7.15 8.85
CA THR A 226 13.41 8.32 8.35
C THR A 226 14.92 8.21 8.47
N THR A 227 15.43 7.19 9.16
CA THR A 227 16.86 7.05 9.43
C THR A 227 17.42 5.75 8.87
N ASP A 228 18.37 5.87 7.96
CA ASP A 228 19.07 4.71 7.42
C ASP A 228 20.03 4.10 8.47
N PRO A 229 20.29 2.80 8.44
CA PRO A 229 21.26 2.16 9.30
C PRO A 229 22.68 2.70 9.05
N ARG A 230 23.55 2.60 10.04
CA ARG A 230 24.93 3.12 10.00
C ARG A 230 25.95 1.99 9.92
N TYR A 231 26.98 2.21 9.09
CA TYR A 231 28.17 1.40 9.12
C TYR A 231 29.17 1.96 10.18
N VAL A 232 29.59 1.12 11.09
CA VAL A 232 30.54 1.50 12.15
C VAL A 232 31.77 0.61 12.05
N GLN A 233 32.96 1.24 12.01
CA GLN A 233 34.22 0.52 11.93
C GLN A 233 34.50 -0.20 13.24
N VAL A 234 34.73 -1.52 13.16
CA VAL A 234 34.82 -2.38 14.34
C VAL A 234 36.03 -2.04 15.22
N ASP A 235 37.18 -1.74 14.62
CA ASP A 235 38.43 -1.51 15.35
C ASP A 235 38.54 -0.13 16.02
N THR A 236 37.88 0.88 15.47
CA THR A 236 38.03 2.27 15.93
C THR A 236 36.73 2.87 16.44
N LEU A 237 35.62 2.16 16.32
CA LEU A 237 34.27 2.64 16.62
C LEU A 237 33.89 3.93 15.86
N ASN A 238 34.53 4.15 14.72
CA ASN A 238 34.30 5.35 13.91
C ASN A 238 33.15 5.12 12.92
N SER A 239 32.21 6.06 12.84
CA SER A 239 31.07 5.99 11.93
C SER A 239 31.36 6.41 10.49
N VAL A 240 32.60 6.79 10.17
CA VAL A 240 32.99 7.17 8.81
C VAL A 240 33.78 6.03 8.18
N PRO A 241 33.24 5.29 7.19
CA PRO A 241 33.97 4.24 6.50
C PRO A 241 35.21 4.77 5.79
N ASP A 242 36.34 4.08 5.96
CA ASP A 242 37.44 4.18 5.00
C ASP A 242 37.05 3.30 3.80
N VAL A 243 36.99 3.91 2.64
CA VAL A 243 36.15 3.57 1.49
C VAL A 243 36.43 2.23 0.82
N GLU A 244 37.57 1.60 1.10
CA GLU A 244 38.02 0.47 0.29
C GLU A 244 37.68 -0.92 0.85
N ASP A 245 37.36 -1.04 2.15
CA ASP A 245 37.13 -2.33 2.79
C ASP A 245 35.96 -2.30 3.80
N LEU A 246 34.76 -2.58 3.32
CA LEU A 246 33.55 -2.72 4.15
C LEU A 246 33.58 -3.95 5.07
N SER A 247 34.51 -4.88 4.86
CA SER A 247 34.65 -6.05 5.70
C SER A 247 35.06 -5.73 7.13
N SER A 248 35.57 -4.53 7.39
CA SER A 248 35.93 -4.02 8.70
C SER A 248 34.80 -3.22 9.39
N TYR A 249 33.61 -3.13 8.80
CA TYR A 249 32.48 -2.37 9.33
C TYR A 249 31.30 -3.27 9.69
N MET A 250 30.64 -2.93 10.80
CA MET A 250 29.37 -3.51 11.21
C MET A 250 28.24 -2.56 10.91
N LEU A 251 27.15 -3.08 10.35
CA LEU A 251 25.91 -2.33 10.14
C LEU A 251 25.09 -2.34 11.43
N ILE A 252 24.76 -1.19 11.97
CA ILE A 252 23.94 -1.03 13.17
C ILE A 252 22.71 -0.14 12.88
N PRO A 253 21.56 -0.41 13.53
CA PRO A 253 20.41 0.47 13.44
C PRO A 253 20.71 1.83 14.11
N PHE A 254 20.07 2.90 13.65
CA PHE A 254 20.11 4.20 14.31
C PHE A 254 19.20 4.20 15.54
N GLU A 255 18.02 3.67 15.38
CA GLU A 255 17.08 3.39 16.45
C GLU A 255 16.26 2.15 16.11
N PHE A 256 15.58 1.60 17.08
CA PHE A 256 14.59 0.58 16.84
C PHE A 256 13.38 0.78 17.77
N GLN A 257 12.22 0.30 17.37
CA GLN A 257 11.03 0.35 18.21
C GLN A 257 10.36 -1.03 18.28
N ASN A 258 9.79 -1.32 19.44
CA ASN A 258 8.78 -2.35 19.62
C ASN A 258 7.41 -1.69 19.66
N ARG A 259 6.43 -2.34 19.07
CA ARG A 259 5.07 -1.82 18.97
C ARG A 259 4.06 -2.92 19.19
N GLN A 260 3.05 -2.62 19.97
CA GLN A 260 1.80 -3.37 20.04
C GLN A 260 0.68 -2.43 19.54
N GLU A 261 -0.06 -2.87 18.55
CA GLU A 261 -1.21 -2.14 18.04
C GLU A 261 -2.48 -2.95 18.22
N VAL A 262 -3.45 -2.36 18.89
CA VAL A 262 -4.77 -2.93 19.15
C VAL A 262 -5.76 -2.15 18.33
N ALA A 263 -6.41 -2.82 17.39
CA ALA A 263 -7.36 -2.22 16.47
C ALA A 263 -8.76 -2.79 16.67
N ASP A 264 -9.73 -1.90 16.81
CA ASP A 264 -11.16 -2.21 16.81
C ASP A 264 -11.77 -1.58 15.56
N ARG A 265 -12.12 -2.41 14.56
CA ARG A 265 -12.61 -1.98 13.26
C ARG A 265 -14.08 -2.22 13.12
N GLU A 266 -14.79 -1.25 12.57
CA GLU A 266 -16.21 -1.40 12.24
C GLU A 266 -16.42 -1.12 10.75
N ARG A 267 -17.17 -2.00 10.08
CA ARG A 267 -17.55 -1.84 8.69
C ARG A 267 -19.05 -1.92 8.53
N THR A 268 -19.63 -0.90 7.93
CA THR A 268 -21.02 -0.87 7.52
C THR A 268 -21.11 -0.62 6.02
N ALA A 269 -21.87 -1.46 5.31
CA ALA A 269 -21.99 -1.28 3.89
C ALA A 269 -23.41 -1.66 3.40
N VAL A 270 -23.88 -0.90 2.41
CA VAL A 270 -25.19 -1.12 1.77
C VAL A 270 -25.04 -0.93 0.27
N SER A 271 -25.68 -1.79 -0.54
CA SER A 271 -25.85 -1.56 -1.97
C SER A 271 -27.28 -1.78 -2.44
N LEU A 272 -27.69 -1.04 -3.46
CA LEU A 272 -28.99 -1.13 -4.11
C LEU A 272 -28.83 -1.02 -5.62
N ASP A 273 -29.41 -1.98 -6.34
CA ASP A 273 -29.53 -2.00 -7.80
C ASP A 273 -31.02 -2.04 -8.16
N LEU A 274 -31.51 -1.02 -8.82
CA LEU A 274 -32.88 -0.92 -9.31
C LEU A 274 -32.87 -0.91 -10.83
N GLY A 275 -33.36 -1.96 -11.44
CA GLY A 275 -33.46 -2.12 -12.89
C GLY A 275 -34.89 -2.05 -13.36
N TYR A 276 -35.10 -1.41 -14.52
CA TYR A 276 -36.38 -1.36 -15.21
C TYR A 276 -36.26 -1.74 -16.67
N ARG A 277 -36.86 -2.85 -17.08
CA ARG A 277 -36.90 -3.37 -18.46
C ARG A 277 -38.31 -3.32 -19.02
N PRO A 278 -38.79 -2.17 -19.52
CA PRO A 278 -40.15 -2.08 -20.09
C PRO A 278 -40.31 -2.91 -21.36
N THR A 279 -39.22 -3.22 -22.05
CA THR A 279 -39.17 -4.09 -23.23
C THR A 279 -37.84 -4.87 -23.25
N GLU A 280 -37.76 -5.90 -24.06
CA GLU A 280 -36.50 -6.66 -24.27
C GLU A 280 -35.36 -5.78 -24.81
N ASN A 281 -35.70 -4.65 -25.44
CA ASN A 281 -34.76 -3.74 -26.06
C ASN A 281 -34.38 -2.51 -25.21
N SER A 282 -34.93 -2.37 -24.01
CA SER A 282 -34.71 -1.20 -23.18
C SER A 282 -34.56 -1.59 -21.73
N GLU A 283 -33.44 -1.17 -21.15
CA GLU A 283 -33.13 -1.31 -19.73
C GLU A 283 -32.69 0.07 -19.18
N TYR A 284 -33.22 0.42 -18.03
CA TYR A 284 -32.81 1.59 -17.26
C TYR A 284 -32.44 1.14 -15.86
N TYR A 285 -31.45 1.76 -15.26
CA TYR A 285 -31.01 1.40 -13.92
C TYR A 285 -30.62 2.59 -13.07
N VAL A 286 -30.78 2.39 -11.76
CA VAL A 286 -30.24 3.25 -10.71
C VAL A 286 -29.46 2.33 -9.78
N ARG A 287 -28.18 2.58 -9.59
CA ARG A 287 -27.31 1.83 -8.69
C ARG A 287 -26.75 2.78 -7.65
N GLY A 288 -26.60 2.30 -6.44
CA GLY A 288 -25.99 3.06 -5.36
C GLY A 288 -25.31 2.14 -4.37
N SER A 289 -24.21 2.60 -3.81
CA SER A 289 -23.57 1.94 -2.67
C SER A 289 -23.06 2.97 -1.66
N TYR A 290 -23.02 2.54 -0.42
CA TYR A 290 -22.43 3.26 0.70
C TYR A 290 -21.58 2.29 1.49
N THR A 291 -20.36 2.68 1.80
CA THR A 291 -19.48 1.96 2.71
C THR A 291 -18.91 2.93 3.73
N GLU A 292 -18.89 2.52 4.98
CA GLU A 292 -18.24 3.22 6.09
C GLU A 292 -17.34 2.23 6.81
N TYR A 293 -16.09 2.62 6.98
CA TYR A 293 -15.06 1.87 7.65
C TYR A 293 -14.43 2.76 8.70
N THR A 294 -14.58 2.37 9.96
CA THR A 294 -13.96 3.05 11.11
C THR A 294 -12.88 2.15 11.68
N ASP A 295 -11.70 2.72 11.91
CA ASP A 295 -10.54 2.08 12.49
C ASP A 295 -10.15 2.83 13.76
N MET A 296 -10.34 2.18 14.91
CA MET A 296 -10.04 2.73 16.23
C MET A 296 -8.79 2.05 16.77
N ASP A 297 -7.64 2.74 16.65
CA ASP A 297 -6.36 2.18 17.00
C ASP A 297 -5.82 2.74 18.30
N VAL A 298 -5.26 1.83 19.09
CA VAL A 298 -4.41 2.15 20.23
C VAL A 298 -3.09 1.45 20.06
N ALA A 299 -2.01 2.23 19.91
CA ALA A 299 -0.68 1.68 19.74
C ALA A 299 0.25 2.11 20.88
N TRP A 300 0.88 1.11 21.48
CA TRP A 300 2.01 1.31 22.39
C TRP A 300 3.29 1.14 21.62
N ARG A 301 4.23 2.09 21.76
CA ARG A 301 5.53 2.08 21.09
C ARG A 301 6.63 2.38 22.06
N GLU A 302 7.66 1.57 22.07
CA GLU A 302 8.88 1.82 22.83
C GLU A 302 10.05 1.95 21.87
N TYR A 303 10.71 3.11 21.90
CA TYR A 303 11.86 3.42 21.06
C TYR A 303 13.14 3.32 21.84
N TYR A 304 14.13 2.74 21.22
CA TYR A 304 15.52 2.70 21.64
C TYR A 304 16.36 3.47 20.62
N ARG A 305 16.78 4.67 21.00
CA ARG A 305 17.59 5.55 20.15
C ARG A 305 19.03 5.42 20.54
N PHE A 306 19.85 4.86 19.66
CA PHE A 306 21.25 4.56 19.88
C PHE A 306 22.19 5.74 19.59
N GLY A 307 21.71 6.94 19.74
CA GLY A 307 22.47 8.18 19.63
C GLY A 307 22.19 8.96 18.34
N GLN A 308 21.91 10.24 18.50
CA GLN A 308 21.96 11.21 17.40
C GLN A 308 23.42 11.60 17.09
N ALA A 309 24.31 11.20 17.96
CA ALA A 309 25.69 11.63 17.99
C ALA A 309 26.62 10.67 17.26
N GLY A 310 27.84 11.11 17.07
CA GLY A 310 28.86 10.42 16.34
C GLY A 310 29.40 9.17 17.02
N ALA A 311 30.56 8.72 16.57
CA ALA A 311 31.23 7.52 17.03
C ALA A 311 31.49 7.46 18.55
N ASP A 312 31.46 8.59 19.25
CA ASP A 312 31.83 8.67 20.67
C ASP A 312 30.84 7.98 21.62
N ASP A 313 29.59 7.72 21.16
CA ASP A 313 28.54 7.12 21.97
C ASP A 313 28.51 5.59 21.87
N ILE A 314 29.17 5.01 20.84
CA ILE A 314 29.27 3.57 20.68
C ILE A 314 30.43 3.06 21.52
N ALA A 315 30.08 2.31 22.57
CA ALA A 315 31.05 1.82 23.56
C ALA A 315 31.55 0.39 23.28
N TYR A 316 30.79 -0.40 22.52
CA TYR A 316 31.05 -1.81 22.32
C TYR A 316 30.50 -2.31 20.99
N LEU A 317 31.29 -3.12 20.28
CA LEU A 317 30.87 -3.86 19.07
C LEU A 317 31.35 -5.31 19.15
N ASP A 318 30.47 -6.25 18.84
CA ASP A 318 30.82 -7.65 18.62
C ASP A 318 30.24 -8.14 17.28
N PRO A 319 31.03 -8.14 16.21
CA PRO A 319 30.59 -8.59 14.89
C PRO A 319 30.19 -10.07 14.84
N ALA A 320 30.72 -10.89 15.72
CA ALA A 320 30.46 -12.34 15.72
C ALA A 320 28.99 -12.65 16.12
N THR A 321 28.41 -11.81 16.95
CA THR A 321 27.03 -11.95 17.45
C THR A 321 26.13 -10.82 16.98
N ASN A 322 26.67 -9.89 16.18
CA ASN A 322 26.00 -8.68 15.75
C ASN A 322 25.45 -7.84 16.93
N THR A 323 26.23 -7.78 18.03
CA THR A 323 25.88 -7.10 19.27
C THR A 323 26.66 -5.78 19.38
N PHE A 324 25.99 -4.73 19.84
CA PHE A 324 26.59 -3.42 20.07
C PHE A 324 26.09 -2.81 21.38
N GLY A 325 26.87 -1.91 21.95
CA GLY A 325 26.56 -1.16 23.18
C GLY A 325 26.78 0.31 23.01
N VAL A 326 25.88 1.12 23.55
CA VAL A 326 25.96 2.59 23.54
C VAL A 326 25.86 3.14 24.95
N VAL A 327 26.52 4.26 25.22
CA VAL A 327 26.59 4.87 26.58
C VAL A 327 25.51 5.89 26.81
N ASP A 328 24.99 6.50 25.74
CA ASP A 328 24.13 7.68 25.77
C ASP A 328 22.97 7.46 24.80
N ALA A 329 22.07 6.58 25.18
CA ALA A 329 20.85 6.31 24.43
C ALA A 329 19.65 6.97 25.06
N ASP A 330 18.66 7.27 24.23
CA ASP A 330 17.33 7.66 24.69
C ASP A 330 16.37 6.49 24.60
N ILE A 331 15.56 6.28 25.61
CA ILE A 331 14.40 5.43 25.54
C ILE A 331 13.15 6.33 25.50
N GLN A 332 12.26 6.08 24.54
CA GLN A 332 10.99 6.79 24.45
C GLN A 332 9.85 5.81 24.53
N GLN A 333 8.84 6.15 25.32
CA GLN A 333 7.57 5.46 25.32
C GLN A 333 6.51 6.36 24.71
N GLN A 334 5.77 5.85 23.76
CA GLN A 334 4.70 6.55 23.09
C GLN A 334 3.43 5.72 23.16
N MET A 335 2.32 6.43 23.33
CA MET A 335 1.01 5.86 23.15
C MET A 335 0.25 6.69 22.12
N PHE A 336 -0.22 6.02 21.09
CA PHE A 336 -1.11 6.59 20.07
C PHE A 336 -2.54 6.19 20.39
N ILE A 337 -3.45 7.13 20.27
CA ILE A 337 -4.89 6.91 20.30
C ILE A 337 -5.43 7.63 19.08
N GLN A 338 -6.04 6.91 18.17
CA GLN A 338 -6.55 7.50 16.94
C GLN A 338 -7.80 6.76 16.44
N ASP A 339 -8.76 7.55 15.95
CA ASP A 339 -9.95 7.06 15.29
C ASP A 339 -9.96 7.59 13.87
N GLY A 340 -9.89 6.71 12.89
CA GLY A 340 -9.95 7.04 11.46
C GLY A 340 -11.25 6.52 10.86
N THR A 341 -11.99 7.34 10.13
CA THR A 341 -13.21 6.91 9.42
C THR A 341 -13.11 7.21 7.94
N SER A 342 -13.23 6.16 7.12
CA SER A 342 -13.37 6.24 5.67
C SER A 342 -14.81 6.04 5.27
N LYS A 343 -15.36 6.91 4.41
CA LYS A 343 -16.71 6.77 3.84
C LYS A 343 -16.59 6.86 2.34
N THR A 344 -17.23 5.92 1.63
CA THR A 344 -17.35 6.00 0.17
C THR A 344 -18.80 5.83 -0.23
N THR A 345 -19.31 6.79 -0.99
CA THR A 345 -20.66 6.76 -1.56
C THR A 345 -20.55 6.78 -3.07
N SER A 346 -21.30 5.93 -3.75
CA SER A 346 -21.34 5.95 -5.22
C SER A 346 -22.78 5.84 -5.74
N TYR A 347 -23.05 6.52 -6.85
CA TYR A 347 -24.30 6.42 -7.60
C TYR A 347 -24.02 6.29 -9.09
N ALA A 348 -24.85 5.49 -9.78
CA ALA A 348 -24.86 5.45 -11.23
C ALA A 348 -26.30 5.44 -11.73
N LEU A 349 -26.56 6.26 -12.73
CA LEU A 349 -27.82 6.33 -13.47
C LEU A 349 -27.54 6.01 -14.91
N GLY A 350 -28.21 5.03 -15.48
CA GLY A 350 -27.92 4.68 -16.86
C GLY A 350 -29.05 4.00 -17.60
N GLY A 351 -28.82 3.78 -18.88
CA GLY A 351 -29.73 3.04 -19.72
C GLY A 351 -29.03 2.36 -20.87
N LYS A 352 -29.57 1.24 -21.28
CA LYS A 352 -29.17 0.44 -22.44
C LYS A 352 -30.36 0.27 -23.35
N ASN A 353 -30.24 0.74 -24.57
CA ASN A 353 -31.34 0.71 -25.53
C ASN A 353 -30.88 0.11 -26.85
N SER A 354 -31.60 -0.92 -27.32
CA SER A 354 -31.40 -1.53 -28.62
C SER A 354 -32.52 -1.10 -29.57
N PHE A 355 -32.19 -0.72 -30.79
CA PHE A 355 -33.18 -0.34 -31.80
C PHE A 355 -32.72 -0.75 -33.18
N ASP A 356 -33.70 -1.25 -33.95
CA ASP A 356 -33.48 -1.69 -35.32
C ASP A 356 -33.72 -0.53 -36.29
N MET A 357 -32.75 -0.29 -37.13
CA MET A 357 -32.89 0.60 -38.31
C MET A 357 -32.81 -0.24 -39.57
N SER A 358 -33.21 0.37 -40.71
CA SER A 358 -33.20 -0.28 -42.02
C SER A 358 -31.82 -0.86 -42.42
N ASN A 359 -30.77 -0.50 -41.75
CA ASN A 359 -29.40 -0.83 -42.07
C ASN A 359 -28.68 -1.63 -40.96
N GLY A 360 -29.36 -2.12 -39.91
CA GLY A 360 -28.81 -2.94 -38.83
C GLY A 360 -29.32 -2.57 -37.44
N GLN A 361 -28.90 -3.36 -36.46
CA GLN A 361 -29.20 -3.13 -35.03
C GLN A 361 -28.21 -2.17 -34.40
N TYR A 362 -28.73 -1.23 -33.61
CA TYR A 362 -27.94 -0.27 -32.84
C TYR A 362 -28.19 -0.48 -31.36
N LYS A 363 -27.12 -0.31 -30.57
CA LYS A 363 -27.18 -0.31 -29.11
C LYS A 363 -26.60 1.01 -28.60
N LEU A 364 -27.38 1.71 -27.79
CA LEU A 364 -26.99 2.95 -27.13
C LEU A 364 -26.92 2.69 -25.64
N ASP A 365 -25.73 2.81 -25.07
CA ASP A 365 -25.46 2.71 -23.63
C ASP A 365 -25.03 4.11 -23.15
N TYR A 366 -25.62 4.56 -22.04
CA TYR A 366 -25.25 5.82 -21.43
C TYR A 366 -25.35 5.71 -19.92
N GLU A 367 -24.43 6.38 -19.24
CA GLU A 367 -24.32 6.39 -17.78
C GLU A 367 -23.82 7.74 -17.30
N TYR A 368 -24.42 8.22 -16.24
CA TYR A 368 -23.86 9.23 -15.34
C TYR A 368 -23.49 8.54 -14.06
N SER A 369 -22.26 8.71 -13.58
CA SER A 369 -21.80 8.21 -12.31
C SER A 369 -21.22 9.32 -11.44
N TRP A 370 -21.39 9.18 -10.14
CA TRP A 370 -20.82 10.05 -9.13
C TRP A 370 -20.30 9.19 -7.99
N SER A 371 -19.10 9.50 -7.51
CA SER A 371 -18.49 8.84 -6.37
C SER A 371 -17.82 9.87 -5.48
N ASP A 372 -18.05 9.78 -4.19
CA ASP A 372 -17.44 10.62 -3.14
C ASP A 372 -16.81 9.70 -2.10
N SER A 373 -15.56 9.99 -1.78
CA SER A 373 -14.82 9.29 -0.74
C SER A 373 -14.22 10.30 0.22
N THR A 374 -14.43 10.10 1.52
CA THR A 374 -13.83 10.92 2.58
C THR A 374 -13.06 10.03 3.55
N TYR A 375 -11.97 10.56 4.08
CA TYR A 375 -11.25 10.02 5.23
C TYR A 375 -11.11 11.11 6.26
N GLU A 376 -11.55 10.84 7.48
CA GLU A 376 -11.48 11.78 8.60
C GLU A 376 -10.78 11.12 9.78
N LYS A 377 -9.84 11.85 10.37
CA LYS A 377 -9.16 11.53 11.63
C LYS A 377 -9.25 12.75 12.54
N PRO A 378 -10.34 12.88 13.29
CA PRO A 378 -10.68 14.13 13.96
C PRO A 378 -9.89 14.39 15.25
N ASP A 379 -9.28 13.39 15.85
CA ASP A 379 -8.61 13.52 17.16
C ASP A 379 -7.49 12.48 17.34
N GLY A 380 -6.50 12.51 16.45
CA GLY A 380 -5.30 11.73 16.62
C GLY A 380 -4.46 12.28 17.77
N GLN A 381 -4.06 11.42 18.70
CA GLN A 381 -3.34 11.79 19.92
C GLN A 381 -2.11 10.90 20.08
N ARG A 382 -0.98 11.50 20.45
CA ARG A 382 0.23 10.77 20.82
C ARG A 382 0.82 11.38 22.08
N VAL A 383 0.85 10.63 23.15
CA VAL A 383 1.57 10.96 24.38
C VAL A 383 2.96 10.37 24.31
N GLN A 384 3.99 11.14 24.62
CA GLN A 384 5.37 10.71 24.62
C GLN A 384 6.05 10.98 25.95
N PHE A 385 6.77 9.96 26.42
CA PHE A 385 7.66 10.02 27.56
C PHE A 385 9.07 9.70 27.10
N ARG A 386 10.08 10.18 27.82
CA ARG A 386 11.47 9.98 27.47
C ARG A 386 12.35 9.82 28.71
N GLU A 387 13.26 8.85 28.66
CA GLU A 387 14.39 8.71 29.56
C GLU A 387 15.67 8.89 28.77
N ARG A 388 16.55 9.77 29.20
CA ARG A 388 17.79 10.12 28.49
C ARG A 388 19.01 9.52 29.20
N ASP A 389 20.15 9.50 28.48
CA ASP A 389 21.44 9.08 29.02
C ASP A 389 21.43 7.65 29.54
N VAL A 390 20.70 6.73 28.88
CA VAL A 390 20.56 5.34 29.28
C VAL A 390 21.60 4.48 28.54
N PRO A 391 22.51 3.83 29.26
CA PRO A 391 23.39 2.84 28.63
C PRO A 391 22.56 1.64 28.13
N LEU A 392 22.71 1.30 26.85
CA LEU A 392 22.01 0.18 26.22
C LEU A 392 22.98 -0.83 25.63
N ILE A 393 22.53 -2.07 25.59
CA ILE A 393 23.11 -3.12 24.76
C ILE A 393 22.02 -3.66 23.83
N ALA A 394 22.38 -3.87 22.56
CA ALA A 394 21.44 -4.39 21.57
C ALA A 394 22.10 -5.42 20.66
N ARG A 395 21.30 -6.30 20.11
CA ARG A 395 21.68 -7.26 19.09
C ARG A 395 20.74 -7.12 17.90
N ALA A 396 21.30 -6.81 16.74
CA ALA A 396 20.58 -6.75 15.49
C ALA A 396 20.67 -8.09 14.75
N GLY A 397 19.52 -8.67 14.38
CA GLY A 397 19.39 -9.92 13.64
C GLY A 397 18.69 -9.74 12.32
N GLU A 398 18.53 -10.83 11.57
CA GLU A 398 17.77 -10.86 10.31
C GLU A 398 16.26 -10.70 10.56
N GLU A 399 15.74 -11.30 11.63
CA GLU A 399 14.31 -11.36 11.93
C GLU A 399 13.90 -10.46 13.10
N ALA A 400 14.85 -10.08 13.97
CA ALA A 400 14.55 -9.30 15.17
C ALA A 400 15.74 -8.48 15.66
N ILE A 401 15.44 -7.38 16.34
CA ILE A 401 16.38 -6.59 17.13
C ILE A 401 15.94 -6.69 18.60
N VAL A 402 16.90 -6.91 19.48
CA VAL A 402 16.68 -6.95 20.92
C VAL A 402 17.57 -5.91 21.56
N ALA A 403 16.98 -4.99 22.34
CA ALA A 403 17.72 -3.99 23.10
C ALA A 403 17.32 -4.00 24.57
N GLN A 404 18.27 -3.70 25.45
CA GLN A 404 18.08 -3.65 26.89
C GLN A 404 18.92 -2.57 27.53
N ALA A 405 18.39 -1.94 28.59
CA ALA A 405 19.19 -1.11 29.48
C ALA A 405 20.23 -1.98 30.21
N ILE A 406 21.44 -1.45 30.36
CA ILE A 406 22.56 -2.09 31.06
C ILE A 406 23.11 -1.11 32.11
N SER A 407 23.60 -1.63 33.26
CA SER A 407 24.19 -0.71 34.21
C SER A 407 25.49 -0.08 33.65
N PRO A 408 25.81 1.19 33.98
CA PRO A 408 27.07 1.81 33.55
C PRO A 408 28.32 1.01 33.92
N ASN A 409 28.29 0.29 35.08
CA ASN A 409 29.41 -0.52 35.51
C ASN A 409 29.56 -1.79 34.67
N ASP A 410 28.44 -2.39 34.26
CA ASP A 410 28.46 -3.59 33.43
C ASP A 410 28.88 -3.24 32.01
N LEU A 411 28.39 -2.13 31.45
CA LEU A 411 28.84 -1.62 30.15
C LEU A 411 30.35 -1.29 30.20
N ALA A 412 30.83 -0.61 31.23
CA ALA A 412 32.25 -0.35 31.41
C ALA A 412 33.12 -1.63 31.55
N ALA A 413 32.56 -2.67 32.14
CA ALA A 413 33.23 -3.98 32.21
C ALA A 413 33.38 -4.63 30.83
N LEU A 414 32.39 -4.42 29.95
CA LEU A 414 32.42 -4.86 28.56
C LEU A 414 33.42 -4.07 27.70
N MET A 415 33.49 -2.75 27.84
CA MET A 415 34.46 -1.89 27.18
C MET A 415 35.91 -2.27 27.52
N GLY A 416 36.16 -2.88 28.68
CA GLY A 416 37.47 -3.39 29.09
C GLY A 416 37.88 -4.74 28.48
N THR A 417 36.95 -5.41 27.80
CA THR A 417 37.24 -6.61 27.01
C THR A 417 37.51 -6.16 25.58
N THR A 418 38.68 -6.46 25.06
CA THR A 418 39.02 -6.18 23.66
C THR A 418 37.95 -6.74 22.72
N VAL A 419 37.63 -6.03 21.66
CA VAL A 419 36.63 -6.30 20.62
C VAL A 419 36.73 -7.71 19.99
N SER A 420 37.70 -8.51 20.38
CA SER A 420 37.91 -9.85 19.88
C SER A 420 37.30 -10.89 20.78
N GLY A 421 36.10 -11.31 20.52
CA GLY A 421 35.69 -12.70 20.70
C GLY A 421 35.01 -13.15 21.99
N ALA A 422 34.57 -12.26 22.86
CA ALA A 422 33.67 -12.65 23.96
C ALA A 422 32.25 -12.09 23.66
N GLY A 423 31.61 -12.69 22.65
CA GLY A 423 30.23 -12.36 22.32
C GLY A 423 29.32 -12.56 23.54
N PHE A 424 28.34 -11.70 23.73
CA PHE A 424 27.23 -11.95 24.63
C PHE A 424 26.53 -13.24 24.24
N THR A 425 26.37 -14.16 25.18
CA THR A 425 25.45 -15.25 24.98
C THR A 425 24.01 -14.70 25.12
N PRO A 426 23.02 -15.32 24.48
CA PRO A 426 21.61 -14.97 24.72
C PRO A 426 21.26 -14.95 26.22
N ASP A 427 21.88 -15.81 27.02
CA ASP A 427 21.70 -15.87 28.48
C ASP A 427 22.31 -14.65 29.20
N GLN A 428 23.32 -14.00 28.65
CA GLN A 428 23.89 -12.78 29.22
C GLN A 428 23.04 -11.55 28.86
N VAL A 429 22.42 -11.53 27.69
CA VAL A 429 21.42 -10.56 27.32
C VAL A 429 20.12 -10.78 28.07
N SER A 430 19.66 -12.03 28.22
CA SER A 430 18.47 -12.40 29.00
C SER A 430 18.62 -12.18 30.50
N GLY A 431 19.84 -12.19 31.02
CA GLY A 431 20.14 -11.85 32.43
C GLY A 431 19.94 -10.36 32.77
N TYR A 432 19.84 -9.52 31.78
CA TYR A 432 19.54 -8.09 31.89
C TYR A 432 18.06 -7.80 31.56
N SER A 433 17.14 -8.74 31.82
CA SER A 433 15.71 -8.58 31.63
C SER A 433 15.25 -7.15 31.97
N ALA A 434 14.16 -6.68 31.45
CA ALA A 434 13.52 -5.36 31.61
C ALA A 434 13.55 -4.71 33.02
N GLN A 435 14.15 -5.39 34.01
CA GLN A 435 14.45 -4.85 35.33
C GLN A 435 15.35 -3.61 35.32
N GLY A 436 15.95 -3.25 34.22
CA GLY A 436 16.78 -2.05 34.10
C GLY A 436 16.00 -0.81 33.68
N VAL A 437 14.89 -0.94 32.98
CA VAL A 437 14.04 0.19 32.57
C VAL A 437 12.93 0.35 33.59
N SER A 438 13.05 1.35 34.43
CA SER A 438 12.04 1.70 35.44
C SER A 438 11.17 2.82 34.88
N LEU A 439 9.85 2.67 34.91
CA LEU A 439 8.94 3.77 34.59
C LEU A 439 9.20 5.04 35.39
N ALA A 440 9.88 4.91 36.54
CA ALA A 440 10.29 6.03 37.39
C ALA A 440 11.34 6.96 36.78
N GLY A 441 12.04 6.54 35.73
CA GLY A 441 13.02 7.35 34.99
C GLY A 441 12.42 8.16 33.88
N PHE A 442 11.21 7.82 33.42
CA PHE A 442 10.55 8.49 32.31
C PHE A 442 9.92 9.82 32.74
N GLU A 443 10.11 10.80 31.91
CA GLU A 443 9.53 12.14 32.01
C GLU A 443 8.62 12.39 30.82
N PHE A 444 7.57 13.18 31.03
CA PHE A 444 6.71 13.63 29.94
C PHE A 444 7.54 14.51 28.97
N ASP A 445 7.51 14.15 27.68
CA ASP A 445 8.27 14.83 26.64
C ASP A 445 7.36 15.72 25.78
N ASN A 446 6.30 15.17 25.20
CA ASN A 446 5.33 15.94 24.45
C ASN A 446 3.96 15.27 24.35
N LEU A 447 2.94 16.08 24.06
CA LEU A 447 1.64 15.67 23.56
C LEU A 447 1.48 16.17 22.13
N PHE A 448 1.35 15.25 21.20
CA PHE A 448 1.09 15.54 19.81
C PHE A 448 -0.39 15.30 19.51
N LEU A 449 -1.02 16.27 18.86
CA LEU A 449 -2.42 16.22 18.44
C LEU A 449 -2.48 16.39 16.93
N GLU A 450 -3.39 15.65 16.28
CA GLU A 450 -3.58 15.73 14.85
C GLU A 450 -5.06 15.62 14.47
N ASN A 451 -5.53 16.56 13.65
CA ASN A 451 -6.76 16.42 12.90
C ASN A 451 -6.42 16.33 11.44
N SER A 452 -6.92 15.34 10.73
CA SER A 452 -6.71 15.29 9.28
C SER A 452 -7.98 14.85 8.56
N SER A 453 -8.18 15.42 7.39
CA SER A 453 -9.28 15.05 6.49
C SER A 453 -8.78 15.01 5.04
N ARG A 454 -9.35 14.09 4.30
CA ARG A 454 -9.18 13.98 2.85
C ARG A 454 -10.54 13.77 2.22
N ALA A 455 -10.77 14.39 1.09
CA ALA A 455 -11.97 14.18 0.28
C ALA A 455 -11.56 13.99 -1.18
N ASP A 456 -12.24 13.10 -1.87
CA ASP A 456 -12.07 12.86 -3.29
C ASP A 456 -13.45 12.68 -3.91
N GLU A 457 -13.84 13.58 -4.80
CA GLU A 457 -15.11 13.56 -5.52
C GLU A 457 -14.86 13.35 -7.02
N LEU A 458 -15.59 12.41 -7.61
CA LEU A 458 -15.47 12.04 -9.02
C LEU A 458 -16.84 11.98 -9.68
N GLU A 459 -17.02 12.79 -10.70
CA GLU A 459 -18.19 12.76 -11.60
C GLU A 459 -17.80 12.26 -12.98
N ALA A 460 -18.65 11.44 -13.61
CA ALA A 460 -18.40 10.99 -14.97
C ALA A 460 -19.68 10.86 -15.80
N ILE A 461 -19.56 11.14 -17.10
CA ILE A 461 -20.58 10.87 -18.11
C ILE A 461 -19.94 10.03 -19.21
N LYS A 462 -20.53 8.87 -19.46
CA LYS A 462 -20.13 7.94 -20.52
C LYS A 462 -21.29 7.69 -21.48
N VAL A 463 -21.01 7.71 -22.78
CA VAL A 463 -21.99 7.39 -23.82
C VAL A 463 -21.31 6.54 -24.89
N ASP A 464 -21.93 5.39 -25.21
CA ASP A 464 -21.45 4.43 -26.18
C ASP A 464 -22.53 4.16 -27.21
N LEU A 465 -22.20 4.21 -28.48
CA LEU A 465 -23.05 3.81 -29.58
C LEU A 465 -22.39 2.66 -30.35
N LYS A 466 -23.04 1.49 -30.38
CA LYS A 466 -22.59 0.30 -31.08
C LYS A 466 -23.54 -0.03 -32.21
N ARG A 467 -23.02 -0.40 -33.35
CA ARG A 467 -23.81 -0.99 -34.44
C ARG A 467 -23.33 -2.40 -34.69
N GLU A 468 -24.24 -3.35 -34.66
CA GLU A 468 -23.99 -4.76 -34.94
C GLU A 468 -24.40 -5.11 -36.39
N PHE A 469 -23.69 -6.07 -36.99
CA PHE A 469 -23.90 -6.58 -38.32
C PHE A 469 -24.08 -8.10 -38.26
N ASP A 470 -25.16 -8.58 -38.83
CA ASP A 470 -25.47 -10.01 -38.86
C ASP A 470 -24.54 -10.79 -39.79
N ASP A 471 -24.17 -10.15 -40.92
CA ASP A 471 -23.36 -10.76 -41.98
C ASP A 471 -22.13 -9.95 -42.35
N GLY A 472 -21.08 -10.65 -42.81
CA GLY A 472 -19.86 -10.01 -43.30
C GLY A 472 -18.67 -10.14 -42.36
N TRP A 473 -17.60 -9.48 -42.75
CA TRP A 473 -16.31 -9.50 -42.04
C TRP A 473 -16.25 -8.54 -40.82
N LEU A 474 -17.17 -7.57 -40.74
CA LEU A 474 -17.30 -6.63 -39.63
C LEU A 474 -18.46 -7.10 -38.75
N SER A 475 -18.16 -7.51 -37.50
CA SER A 475 -19.18 -7.92 -36.52
C SER A 475 -19.89 -6.69 -35.93
N TYR A 476 -19.11 -5.68 -35.55
CA TYR A 476 -19.64 -4.40 -35.08
C TYR A 476 -18.60 -3.29 -35.22
N TRP A 477 -19.09 -2.06 -35.18
CA TRP A 477 -18.31 -0.90 -34.77
C TRP A 477 -18.95 -0.27 -33.54
N LYS A 478 -18.10 0.35 -32.71
CA LYS A 478 -18.49 1.07 -31.49
C LYS A 478 -17.75 2.40 -31.44
N VAL A 479 -18.47 3.45 -31.07
CA VAL A 479 -17.93 4.80 -30.83
C VAL A 479 -18.46 5.29 -29.51
N GLY A 480 -17.71 6.08 -28.79
CA GLY A 480 -18.18 6.63 -27.53
C GLY A 480 -17.30 7.76 -27.04
N PHE A 481 -17.77 8.37 -25.97
CA PHE A 481 -17.02 9.39 -25.25
C PHE A 481 -17.19 9.21 -23.74
N ASN A 482 -16.22 9.73 -22.99
CA ASN A 482 -16.22 9.74 -21.52
C ASN A 482 -15.66 11.11 -21.07
N ILE A 483 -16.37 11.77 -20.18
CA ILE A 483 -15.94 13.03 -19.57
C ILE A 483 -15.98 12.81 -18.06
N LYS A 484 -14.89 13.17 -17.37
CA LYS A 484 -14.77 13.07 -15.92
C LYS A 484 -14.30 14.41 -15.35
N ASN A 485 -14.80 14.72 -14.17
CA ASN A 485 -14.31 15.80 -13.32
C ASN A 485 -13.99 15.20 -11.95
N ARG A 486 -12.80 15.49 -11.44
CA ARG A 486 -12.34 15.05 -10.11
C ARG A 486 -11.84 16.23 -9.32
N VAL A 487 -12.25 16.30 -8.07
CA VAL A 487 -11.76 17.28 -7.09
C VAL A 487 -11.25 16.51 -5.88
N ARG A 488 -10.04 16.82 -5.45
CA ARG A 488 -9.44 16.23 -4.25
C ARG A 488 -8.93 17.31 -3.33
N ASP A 489 -9.32 17.20 -2.07
CA ASP A 489 -8.90 18.09 -0.99
C ASP A 489 -8.20 17.30 0.11
N ARG A 490 -7.18 17.91 0.70
CA ARG A 490 -6.53 17.44 1.93
C ARG A 490 -6.34 18.61 2.87
N ASN A 491 -6.70 18.40 4.13
CA ASN A 491 -6.42 19.31 5.22
C ASN A 491 -5.83 18.55 6.42
N GLN A 492 -4.78 19.09 7.02
CA GLN A 492 -4.13 18.47 8.17
C GLN A 492 -3.68 19.55 9.17
N ASP A 493 -4.19 19.46 10.38
CA ASP A 493 -3.81 20.32 11.48
C ASP A 493 -3.01 19.53 12.53
N ARG A 494 -1.88 20.05 12.96
CA ARG A 494 -0.99 19.42 13.93
C ARG A 494 -0.56 20.37 15.02
N TRP A 495 -0.51 19.85 16.24
CA TRP A 495 -0.02 20.56 17.42
C TRP A 495 0.97 19.67 18.17
N SER A 496 2.09 20.26 18.60
CA SER A 496 3.04 19.63 19.50
C SER A 496 3.12 20.46 20.78
N LEU A 497 2.61 19.92 21.88
CA LEU A 497 2.55 20.56 23.18
C LEU A 497 3.69 20.02 24.06
N VAL A 498 4.67 20.84 24.37
CA VAL A 498 5.81 20.48 25.21
C VAL A 498 5.70 21.15 26.60
N PRO A 499 6.37 20.64 27.65
CA PRO A 499 6.24 21.18 29.02
C PRO A 499 6.43 22.68 29.15
N LYS A 500 7.32 23.30 28.38
CA LYS A 500 7.54 24.76 28.36
C LYS A 500 6.29 25.58 28.03
N ASP A 501 5.34 24.99 27.30
CA ASP A 501 4.17 25.70 26.78
C ASP A 501 3.04 25.78 27.81
N PHE A 502 3.02 24.91 28.81
CA PHE A 502 1.94 24.84 29.78
C PHE A 502 2.39 24.77 31.25
N SER A 503 3.64 24.50 31.58
CA SER A 503 4.13 24.52 32.96
C SER A 503 4.71 25.86 33.31
N PRO A 504 4.21 26.52 34.37
CA PRO A 504 4.77 27.78 34.84
C PRO A 504 6.24 27.68 35.29
N GLU A 505 6.67 26.51 35.72
CA GLU A 505 8.04 26.23 36.13
C GLU A 505 9.01 26.17 34.92
N CYS A 506 8.46 25.92 33.74
CA CYS A 506 9.17 25.81 32.49
C CYS A 506 9.14 27.09 31.65
N ALA A 507 8.33 28.06 32.03
CA ALA A 507 8.20 29.32 31.32
C ALA A 507 9.53 30.09 31.34
N GLY A 508 10.21 30.16 30.18
CA GLY A 508 11.51 30.82 30.02
C GLY A 508 12.73 29.91 30.15
N ALA A 509 12.56 28.60 30.23
CA ALA A 509 13.67 27.67 30.11
C ALA A 509 14.29 27.79 28.70
N PRO A 510 15.61 27.96 28.55
CA PRO A 510 16.23 28.08 27.22
C PRO A 510 16.24 26.81 26.43
N ASP A 511 16.01 25.68 27.08
CA ASP A 511 16.00 24.35 26.47
C ASP A 511 14.83 23.51 27.05
N VAL A 512 14.08 22.85 26.18
CA VAL A 512 12.98 21.93 26.54
C VAL A 512 13.51 20.81 27.44
N THR A 513 14.73 20.35 27.21
CA THR A 513 15.39 19.29 27.98
C THR A 513 15.68 19.66 29.43
N GLN A 514 15.69 20.96 29.77
CA GLN A 514 15.92 21.46 31.12
C GLN A 514 14.65 21.56 31.96
N CYS A 515 13.50 21.30 31.33
CA CYS A 515 12.22 21.41 31.97
C CYS A 515 11.55 20.04 32.06
N ARG A 516 11.72 19.41 33.21
CA ARG A 516 11.23 18.08 33.49
C ARG A 516 9.85 18.19 34.16
N TYR A 517 8.82 17.62 33.54
CA TYR A 517 7.50 17.50 34.12
C TYR A 517 7.31 16.08 34.67
N ASP A 518 7.33 15.94 35.97
CA ASP A 518 7.17 14.65 36.64
C ASP A 518 5.70 14.23 36.66
N ILE A 519 5.36 13.20 35.93
CA ILE A 519 4.01 12.65 35.84
C ILE A 519 3.94 11.18 36.29
N GLN A 520 4.92 10.75 37.09
CA GLN A 520 5.00 9.36 37.57
C GLN A 520 3.69 8.83 38.21
N SER A 521 2.85 9.72 38.71
CA SER A 521 1.56 9.35 39.28
C SER A 521 0.54 8.79 38.27
N ASN A 522 0.75 9.03 36.98
CA ASN A 522 -0.21 8.66 35.92
C ASN A 522 0.28 7.46 35.10
N LEU A 523 1.50 6.98 35.34
CA LEU A 523 2.04 5.79 34.71
C LEU A 523 1.55 4.56 35.48
N THR A 524 0.70 3.79 34.86
CA THR A 524 0.26 2.50 35.38
C THR A 524 0.82 1.41 34.49
N ASP A 525 1.20 0.30 35.09
CA ASP A 525 1.85 -0.80 34.38
C ASP A 525 0.92 -1.40 33.31
N HIS A 526 1.33 -1.32 32.05
CA HIS A 526 0.80 -2.10 30.94
C HIS A 526 1.98 -2.84 30.36
N ASP A 527 2.03 -4.12 30.57
CA ASP A 527 3.14 -4.95 30.10
C ASP A 527 2.74 -5.64 28.80
N TYR A 528 3.61 -5.55 27.78
CA TYR A 528 3.46 -6.35 26.58
C TYR A 528 4.81 -6.94 26.17
N ALA A 529 4.77 -8.06 25.45
CA ALA A 529 5.95 -8.71 24.89
C ALA A 529 5.71 -9.04 23.43
N PHE A 530 6.74 -8.93 22.62
CA PHE A 530 6.68 -9.37 21.23
C PHE A 530 6.58 -10.91 21.19
N PRO A 531 5.68 -11.51 20.38
CA PRO A 531 5.55 -12.95 20.26
C PRO A 531 6.87 -13.64 19.91
N GLY A 532 7.20 -14.71 20.65
CA GLY A 532 8.50 -15.40 20.54
C GLY A 532 9.64 -14.73 21.32
N GLN A 533 9.37 -13.62 22.02
CA GLN A 533 10.31 -12.90 22.88
C GLN A 533 9.70 -12.58 24.24
N GLU A 534 8.94 -13.50 24.81
CA GLU A 534 8.18 -13.33 26.07
C GLU A 534 9.08 -13.03 27.28
N ASP A 535 10.38 -13.28 27.19
CA ASP A 535 11.38 -12.91 28.20
C ASP A 535 11.68 -11.38 28.21
N PHE A 536 11.24 -10.66 27.18
CA PHE A 536 11.44 -9.20 27.03
C PHE A 536 10.08 -8.51 27.15
N VAL A 537 9.73 -8.15 28.38
CA VAL A 537 8.48 -7.43 28.68
C VAL A 537 8.75 -5.94 28.67
N TYR A 538 7.91 -5.19 27.96
CA TYR A 538 8.00 -3.74 27.81
C TYR A 538 6.94 -3.07 28.67
N PRO A 539 7.32 -2.36 29.78
CA PRO A 539 6.35 -1.61 30.57
C PRO A 539 5.86 -0.37 29.80
N ALA A 540 4.57 -0.10 29.85
CA ALA A 540 3.97 1.02 29.15
C ALA A 540 2.84 1.68 29.96
N ILE A 541 2.42 2.88 29.54
CA ILE A 541 1.28 3.57 30.11
C ILE A 541 -0.03 2.89 29.69
N THR A 542 -1.03 2.82 30.59
CA THR A 542 -2.36 2.35 30.20
C THR A 542 -3.12 3.42 29.38
N LYS A 543 -4.06 2.97 28.54
CA LYS A 543 -4.95 3.88 27.79
C LYS A 543 -5.63 4.91 28.73
N ALA A 544 -6.19 4.45 29.86
CA ALA A 544 -6.85 5.32 30.83
C ALA A 544 -5.90 6.37 31.43
N GLY A 545 -4.65 5.99 31.74
CA GLY A 545 -3.62 6.92 32.23
C GLY A 545 -3.23 7.96 31.19
N ALA A 546 -3.11 7.55 29.93
CA ALA A 546 -2.83 8.47 28.82
C ALA A 546 -4.00 9.46 28.60
N GLU A 547 -5.24 8.99 28.57
CA GLU A 547 -6.44 9.84 28.42
C GLU A 547 -6.58 10.86 29.55
N GLU A 548 -6.30 10.49 30.80
CA GLU A 548 -6.28 11.41 31.95
C GLU A 548 -5.20 12.49 31.77
N LEU A 549 -4.01 12.11 31.35
CA LEU A 549 -2.92 13.04 31.08
C LEU A 549 -3.27 14.00 29.93
N ILE A 550 -3.74 13.48 28.81
CA ILE A 550 -4.15 14.27 27.66
C ILE A 550 -5.19 15.31 28.05
N SER A 551 -6.20 14.90 28.81
CA SER A 551 -7.25 15.80 29.32
C SER A 551 -6.68 16.90 30.21
N SER A 552 -5.70 16.55 31.06
CA SER A 552 -5.05 17.50 31.95
C SER A 552 -4.19 18.51 31.20
N VAL A 553 -3.40 18.06 30.20
CA VAL A 553 -2.57 18.92 29.36
C VAL A 553 -3.44 19.85 28.50
N ARG A 554 -4.47 19.34 27.86
CA ARG A 554 -5.41 20.15 27.07
C ARG A 554 -6.12 21.23 27.88
N ALA A 555 -6.43 20.98 29.16
CA ALA A 555 -7.07 21.97 30.04
C ALA A 555 -6.14 23.17 30.36
N ILE A 556 -4.83 23.00 30.28
CA ILE A 556 -3.82 24.01 30.65
C ILE A 556 -3.26 24.67 29.38
N ALA A 557 -3.04 23.91 28.30
CA ALA A 557 -2.42 24.36 27.07
C ALA A 557 -3.39 25.21 26.23
N ASN A 558 -2.90 26.33 25.72
CA ASN A 558 -3.63 27.16 24.79
C ASN A 558 -3.38 26.66 23.36
N GLN A 559 -4.23 25.77 22.87
CA GLN A 559 -4.11 25.19 21.51
C GLN A 559 -4.16 26.25 20.40
N ASP A 560 -4.87 27.37 20.60
CA ASP A 560 -5.06 28.38 19.56
C ASP A 560 -3.77 29.14 19.20
N THR A 561 -2.72 29.06 20.01
CA THR A 561 -1.46 29.76 19.79
C THR A 561 -0.32 28.88 19.26
N GLN A 562 -0.57 27.57 19.12
CA GLN A 562 0.50 26.59 18.81
C GLN A 562 0.22 25.76 17.55
N GLN A 563 -0.71 26.20 16.72
CA GLN A 563 -0.93 25.57 15.43
C GLN A 563 0.34 25.79 14.57
N GLY A 564 1.20 24.79 14.58
CA GLY A 564 2.47 24.83 13.85
C GLY A 564 2.26 24.81 12.34
N LEU A 565 3.21 25.32 11.59
CA LEU A 565 3.26 25.29 10.13
C LEU A 565 3.24 23.87 9.54
N GLU A 566 3.62 22.87 10.31
CA GLU A 566 3.44 21.47 9.89
C GLU A 566 1.98 21.18 9.50
N SER A 567 1.03 21.98 9.99
CA SER A 567 -0.36 21.89 9.60
C SER A 567 -0.61 22.24 8.14
N VAL A 568 0.06 23.23 7.59
CA VAL A 568 -0.35 23.85 6.31
C VAL A 568 0.39 23.28 5.09
N TYR A 569 1.65 22.85 5.22
CA TYR A 569 2.44 22.43 4.07
C TYR A 569 1.91 21.16 3.37
N ARG A 570 1.04 20.41 4.05
CA ARG A 570 0.39 19.21 3.51
C ARG A 570 -1.01 19.47 2.95
N ASP A 571 -1.54 20.68 3.16
CA ASP A 571 -2.84 21.08 2.63
C ASP A 571 -2.75 21.33 1.14
N TYR A 572 -3.72 20.81 0.41
CA TYR A 572 -3.82 21.04 -1.03
C TYR A 572 -5.23 20.81 -1.55
N THR A 573 -5.54 21.45 -2.67
CA THR A 573 -6.67 21.12 -3.53
C THR A 573 -6.15 20.80 -4.91
N LEU A 574 -6.64 19.68 -5.48
CA LEU A 574 -6.35 19.24 -6.84
C LEU A 574 -7.64 19.19 -7.64
N THR A 575 -7.59 19.60 -8.89
CA THR A 575 -8.67 19.36 -9.86
C THR A 575 -8.11 18.64 -11.07
N GLU A 576 -8.85 17.65 -11.58
CA GLU A 576 -8.49 16.87 -12.75
C GLU A 576 -9.70 16.71 -13.66
N ASP A 577 -9.70 17.41 -14.79
CA ASP A 577 -10.71 17.31 -15.84
C ASP A 577 -10.21 16.41 -16.96
N THR A 578 -10.97 15.39 -17.33
CA THR A 578 -10.62 14.49 -18.42
C THR A 578 -11.71 14.41 -19.47
N ALA A 579 -11.29 14.35 -20.73
CA ALA A 579 -12.19 14.14 -21.85
C ALA A 579 -11.60 13.07 -22.77
N ALA A 580 -12.39 12.05 -23.10
CA ALA A 580 -11.96 10.99 -23.96
C ALA A 580 -13.01 10.67 -25.04
N ALA A 581 -12.54 10.27 -26.20
CA ALA A 581 -13.36 9.79 -27.30
C ALA A 581 -12.68 8.59 -27.98
N TYR A 582 -13.46 7.64 -28.45
CA TYR A 582 -12.90 6.44 -29.06
C TYR A 582 -13.72 5.93 -30.24
N VAL A 583 -13.05 5.15 -31.10
CA VAL A 583 -13.65 4.35 -32.14
C VAL A 583 -12.98 2.96 -32.14
N MET A 584 -13.81 1.92 -32.23
CA MET A 584 -13.33 0.54 -32.33
C MET A 584 -14.27 -0.34 -33.15
N GLY A 585 -13.77 -1.47 -33.60
CA GLY A 585 -14.57 -2.46 -34.31
C GLY A 585 -14.06 -3.89 -34.10
N GLU A 586 -14.96 -4.86 -34.24
CA GLU A 586 -14.65 -6.28 -34.24
C GLU A 586 -14.80 -6.82 -35.65
N PHE A 587 -13.78 -7.50 -36.10
CA PHE A 587 -13.66 -8.07 -37.43
C PHE A 587 -13.65 -9.57 -37.33
N ARG A 588 -14.62 -10.23 -37.97
CA ARG A 588 -14.68 -11.67 -38.11
C ARG A 588 -13.78 -12.10 -39.29
N LEU A 589 -12.61 -12.64 -38.98
CA LEU A 589 -11.66 -13.12 -40.00
C LEU A 589 -12.03 -14.51 -40.51
N SER A 590 -12.64 -15.35 -39.67
CA SER A 590 -13.24 -16.64 -39.97
C SER A 590 -14.25 -16.99 -38.86
N ASP A 591 -14.87 -18.17 -38.93
CA ASP A 591 -15.78 -18.67 -37.88
C ASP A 591 -15.06 -18.92 -36.54
N THR A 592 -13.73 -19.06 -36.58
CA THR A 592 -12.89 -19.34 -35.40
C THR A 592 -11.93 -18.21 -35.04
N GLN A 593 -11.96 -17.08 -35.74
CA GLN A 593 -11.01 -16.00 -35.58
C GLN A 593 -11.70 -14.64 -35.56
N SER A 594 -11.44 -13.86 -34.55
CA SER A 594 -11.88 -12.47 -34.47
C SER A 594 -10.73 -11.52 -34.10
N LEU A 595 -10.86 -10.27 -34.52
CA LEU A 595 -9.93 -9.20 -34.29
C LEU A 595 -10.70 -7.98 -33.82
N ILE A 596 -10.36 -7.49 -32.63
CA ILE A 596 -10.83 -6.18 -32.13
C ILE A 596 -9.69 -5.18 -32.32
N THR A 597 -9.99 -4.02 -32.91
CA THR A 597 -9.01 -2.92 -33.01
C THR A 597 -9.71 -1.59 -32.89
N GLY A 598 -8.99 -0.60 -32.40
CA GLY A 598 -9.51 0.75 -32.26
C GLY A 598 -8.48 1.70 -31.72
N VAL A 599 -8.92 2.93 -31.49
CA VAL A 599 -8.10 3.99 -30.90
C VAL A 599 -8.94 4.83 -29.96
N ARG A 600 -8.36 5.24 -28.86
CA ARG A 600 -8.90 6.22 -27.92
C ARG A 600 -8.00 7.43 -27.92
N TRP A 601 -8.61 8.61 -28.00
CA TRP A 601 -8.00 9.88 -27.65
C TRP A 601 -8.42 10.24 -26.24
N GLU A 602 -7.48 10.70 -25.44
CA GLU A 602 -7.77 11.20 -24.10
C GLU A 602 -6.96 12.44 -23.79
N GLN A 603 -7.60 13.46 -23.21
CA GLN A 603 -7.01 14.70 -22.76
C GLN A 603 -7.24 14.84 -21.26
N THR A 604 -6.23 15.34 -20.55
CA THR A 604 -6.29 15.68 -19.12
C THR A 604 -5.88 17.13 -18.93
N GLU A 605 -6.65 17.86 -18.12
CA GLU A 605 -6.30 19.17 -17.57
C GLU A 605 -6.19 19.03 -16.06
N PHE A 606 -5.04 19.35 -15.50
CA PHE A 606 -4.73 19.18 -14.09
C PHE A 606 -4.31 20.50 -13.49
N SER A 607 -4.86 20.85 -12.32
CA SER A 607 -4.43 22.01 -11.54
C SER A 607 -4.24 21.67 -10.07
N SER A 608 -3.35 22.37 -9.40
CA SER A 608 -3.02 22.14 -8.01
C SER A 608 -2.78 23.46 -7.28
N THR A 609 -3.30 23.53 -6.05
CA THR A 609 -2.96 24.56 -5.07
C THR A 609 -2.32 23.91 -3.85
N GLY A 610 -1.42 24.62 -3.20
CA GLY A 610 -0.75 24.15 -1.98
C GLY A 610 0.03 25.30 -1.35
N TYR A 611 1.20 25.01 -0.75
CA TYR A 611 1.93 26.02 0.02
C TYR A 611 3.44 25.94 -0.18
N PHE A 612 4.07 27.11 -0.18
CA PHE A 612 5.51 27.27 0.09
C PHE A 612 5.70 27.55 1.57
N SER A 613 6.48 26.70 2.26
CA SER A 613 6.62 26.74 3.72
C SER A 613 8.08 26.77 4.15
N ILE A 614 8.36 27.60 5.15
CA ILE A 614 9.60 27.59 5.90
C ILE A 614 9.23 27.62 7.38
N ASN A 615 9.69 26.62 8.13
CA ASN A 615 9.41 26.53 9.56
C ASN A 615 10.71 26.41 10.36
N ASN A 616 10.96 27.38 11.22
CA ASN A 616 11.93 27.30 12.29
C ASN A 616 11.50 28.20 13.45
N ASP A 617 10.92 27.62 14.47
CA ASP A 617 10.36 28.33 15.62
C ASP A 617 11.43 29.01 16.49
N ALA A 618 12.69 28.56 16.39
CA ALA A 618 13.77 29.00 17.25
C ALA A 618 15.13 28.98 16.53
N PHE A 619 15.21 29.68 15.39
CA PHE A 619 16.48 29.83 14.67
C PHE A 619 17.49 30.53 15.57
N ASP A 620 18.57 29.82 15.94
CA ASP A 620 19.57 30.34 16.87
C ASP A 620 20.47 31.37 16.13
N ILE A 621 20.48 32.62 16.63
CA ILE A 621 21.32 33.70 16.11
C ILE A 621 22.54 33.94 16.99
N GLY A 622 22.83 33.04 17.92
CA GLY A 622 23.99 33.09 18.81
C GLY A 622 23.69 33.77 20.15
N SER A 623 24.51 33.47 21.16
CA SER A 623 24.40 33.99 22.51
C SER A 623 23.08 33.67 23.25
N GLY A 624 22.40 32.61 22.86
CA GLY A 624 21.14 32.21 23.45
C GLY A 624 19.93 33.03 22.96
N ASN A 625 20.09 33.79 21.86
CA ASN A 625 18.97 34.49 21.23
C ASN A 625 18.46 33.70 20.04
N THR A 626 17.12 33.64 19.90
CA THR A 626 16.46 32.97 18.81
C THR A 626 15.52 33.89 18.03
N VAL A 627 15.30 33.60 16.77
CA VAL A 627 14.30 34.25 15.89
C VAL A 627 13.42 33.19 15.30
N SER A 628 12.13 33.39 15.30
CA SER A 628 11.18 32.51 14.64
C SER A 628 11.01 32.91 13.18
N PHE A 629 11.06 31.93 12.29
CA PHE A 629 10.71 32.03 10.87
C PHE A 629 9.57 31.08 10.60
N ASP A 630 8.40 31.63 10.39
CA ASP A 630 7.15 30.93 10.20
C ASP A 630 6.44 31.50 8.96
N TYR A 631 6.69 30.86 7.80
CA TYR A 631 6.12 31.27 6.52
C TYR A 631 5.31 30.14 5.92
N SER A 632 4.06 30.44 5.59
CA SER A 632 3.18 29.57 4.83
C SER A 632 2.45 30.39 3.76
N ILE A 633 2.96 30.33 2.53
CA ILE A 633 2.56 31.18 1.43
C ILE A 633 1.85 30.31 0.41
N PRO A 634 0.57 30.64 0.04
CA PRO A 634 -0.14 29.87 -0.96
C PRO A 634 0.61 29.79 -2.30
N LEU A 635 0.58 28.60 -2.90
CA LEU A 635 1.08 28.30 -4.24
C LEU A 635 -0.08 27.85 -5.12
N GLU A 636 -0.10 28.38 -6.36
CA GLU A 636 -0.96 27.89 -7.42
C GLU A 636 -0.09 27.46 -8.59
N ALA A 637 -0.23 26.22 -9.04
CA ALA A 637 0.47 25.75 -10.23
C ALA A 637 -0.27 26.22 -11.50
N GLU A 638 0.48 26.46 -12.57
CA GLU A 638 -0.11 26.58 -13.89
C GLU A 638 -0.83 25.28 -14.27
N VAL A 639 -1.91 25.41 -15.06
CA VAL A 639 -2.68 24.23 -15.50
C VAL A 639 -1.81 23.37 -16.41
N ASN A 640 -1.55 22.14 -15.94
CA ASN A 640 -0.86 21.12 -16.73
C ASN A 640 -1.86 20.44 -17.67
N LYS A 641 -1.61 20.49 -18.96
CA LYS A 641 -2.48 19.92 -19.98
C LYS A 641 -1.72 19.01 -20.92
N TYR A 642 -2.22 17.81 -21.07
CA TYR A 642 -1.66 16.82 -21.99
C TYR A 642 -2.77 15.99 -22.66
N ASP A 643 -2.49 15.48 -23.85
CA ASP A 643 -3.37 14.58 -24.60
C ASP A 643 -2.57 13.59 -25.41
N ASP A 644 -3.12 12.39 -25.64
CA ASP A 644 -2.48 11.37 -26.46
C ASP A 644 -3.49 10.41 -27.11
N LEU A 645 -3.00 9.58 -28.02
CA LEU A 645 -3.74 8.57 -28.77
C LEU A 645 -3.30 7.17 -28.36
N TYR A 646 -4.25 6.36 -27.94
CA TYR A 646 -4.05 5.01 -27.43
C TYR A 646 -4.65 3.96 -28.39
N PRO A 647 -3.89 3.42 -29.32
CA PRO A 647 -4.33 2.34 -30.22
C PRO A 647 -4.28 0.98 -29.52
N SER A 648 -5.16 0.07 -29.96
CA SER A 648 -5.09 -1.32 -29.53
C SER A 648 -5.54 -2.31 -30.61
N ILE A 649 -5.00 -3.52 -30.51
CA ILE A 649 -5.34 -4.68 -31.35
C ILE A 649 -5.41 -5.90 -30.44
N HIS A 650 -6.56 -6.61 -30.48
CA HIS A 650 -6.78 -7.86 -29.77
C HIS A 650 -7.23 -8.93 -30.76
N TYR A 651 -6.54 -10.06 -30.75
CA TYR A 651 -6.81 -11.19 -31.61
C TYR A 651 -7.24 -12.39 -30.79
N ARG A 652 -8.34 -13.04 -31.20
CA ARG A 652 -8.89 -14.27 -30.63
C ARG A 652 -8.91 -15.35 -31.69
N PHE A 653 -8.44 -16.54 -31.35
CA PHE A 653 -8.44 -17.71 -32.22
C PHE A 653 -8.84 -18.97 -31.46
N GLU A 654 -9.85 -19.66 -31.97
CA GLU A 654 -10.37 -20.95 -31.49
C GLU A 654 -10.11 -22.04 -32.53
N PRO A 655 -8.87 -22.60 -32.57
CA PRO A 655 -8.55 -23.64 -33.54
C PRO A 655 -9.38 -24.93 -33.37
N ARG A 656 -9.88 -25.13 -32.17
CA ARG A 656 -10.79 -26.19 -31.76
C ARG A 656 -11.70 -25.66 -30.67
N ASP A 657 -12.84 -26.30 -30.44
CA ASP A 657 -13.81 -25.88 -29.41
C ASP A 657 -13.23 -25.88 -27.98
N ASP A 658 -12.18 -26.68 -27.73
CA ASP A 658 -11.53 -26.80 -26.42
C ASP A 658 -10.24 -25.96 -26.28
N VAL A 659 -9.81 -25.23 -27.32
CA VAL A 659 -8.57 -24.44 -27.32
C VAL A 659 -8.85 -22.98 -27.67
N LEU A 660 -8.45 -22.09 -26.82
CA LEU A 660 -8.57 -20.67 -27.02
C LEU A 660 -7.18 -20.01 -26.97
N ILE A 661 -6.84 -19.29 -28.03
CA ILE A 661 -5.61 -18.48 -28.13
C ILE A 661 -6.02 -17.02 -28.18
N ARG A 662 -5.39 -16.19 -27.34
CA ARG A 662 -5.54 -14.73 -27.39
C ARG A 662 -4.17 -14.10 -27.54
N SER A 663 -4.09 -12.99 -28.27
CA SER A 663 -2.94 -12.11 -28.27
C SER A 663 -3.37 -10.67 -28.42
N SER A 664 -2.63 -9.75 -27.82
CA SER A 664 -2.93 -8.33 -27.91
C SER A 664 -1.67 -7.47 -27.95
N ILE A 665 -1.80 -6.33 -28.61
CA ILE A 665 -0.89 -5.19 -28.52
C ILE A 665 -1.78 -4.01 -28.21
N TRP A 666 -1.55 -3.36 -27.07
CA TRP A 666 -2.41 -2.29 -26.62
C TRP A 666 -1.62 -1.25 -25.83
N THR A 667 -2.10 -0.04 -25.82
CA THR A 667 -1.48 1.07 -25.10
C THR A 667 -2.34 1.51 -23.93
N SER A 668 -1.70 1.97 -22.89
CA SER A 668 -2.32 2.55 -21.70
C SER A 668 -1.36 3.56 -21.08
N PHE A 669 -1.84 4.24 -20.04
CA PHE A 669 -1.04 5.17 -19.29
C PHE A 669 -1.42 5.11 -17.79
N THR A 670 -0.61 5.74 -16.95
CA THR A 670 -0.95 6.00 -15.55
C THR A 670 -0.56 7.42 -15.21
N ARG A 671 -1.52 8.18 -14.67
CA ARG A 671 -1.30 9.55 -14.21
C ARG A 671 -0.39 9.58 -12.99
N PRO A 672 0.37 10.65 -12.77
CA PRO A 672 1.14 10.85 -11.54
C PRO A 672 0.25 10.72 -10.31
N SER A 673 0.83 10.33 -9.17
CA SER A 673 0.10 10.32 -7.90
C SER A 673 -0.30 11.73 -7.49
N PHE A 674 -1.30 11.85 -6.65
CA PHE A 674 -1.77 13.16 -6.17
C PHE A 674 -0.69 13.89 -5.37
N ASP A 675 0.03 13.17 -4.50
CA ASP A 675 1.10 13.76 -3.69
C ASP A 675 2.28 14.23 -4.53
N GLN A 676 2.69 13.46 -5.54
CA GLN A 676 3.80 13.81 -6.44
C GLN A 676 3.50 15.05 -7.30
N SER A 677 2.24 15.21 -7.72
CA SER A 677 1.80 16.28 -8.63
C SER A 677 1.24 17.52 -7.94
N ARG A 678 1.21 17.56 -6.62
CA ARG A 678 0.73 18.75 -5.90
C ARG A 678 1.74 19.91 -5.97
N ALA A 679 1.23 21.14 -5.94
CA ALA A 679 2.04 22.35 -5.85
C ALA A 679 2.48 22.57 -4.41
N TYR A 680 3.70 22.22 -4.06
CA TYR A 680 4.28 22.55 -2.76
C TYR A 680 5.80 22.70 -2.83
N ALA A 681 6.31 23.47 -1.90
CA ALA A 681 7.74 23.52 -1.62
C ALA A 681 7.97 23.76 -0.13
N THR A 682 8.91 23.05 0.47
CA THR A 682 9.29 23.24 1.87
C THR A 682 10.79 23.35 2.01
N ILE A 683 11.24 24.22 2.89
CA ILE A 683 12.64 24.31 3.32
C ILE A 683 12.69 23.73 4.73
N ALA A 684 13.61 22.81 4.96
CA ALA A 684 13.78 22.14 6.25
C ALA A 684 14.05 23.12 7.39
N SER A 685 13.66 22.76 8.61
CA SER A 685 13.80 23.61 9.80
C SER A 685 15.25 23.92 10.21
N ASP A 686 16.20 23.10 9.77
CA ASP A 686 17.65 23.25 10.01
C ASP A 686 18.37 24.03 8.90
N PHE A 687 17.64 24.85 8.16
CA PHE A 687 18.21 25.63 7.07
C PHE A 687 19.35 26.53 7.53
N GLN A 688 20.26 26.83 6.61
CA GLN A 688 21.43 27.69 6.85
C GLN A 688 21.18 29.10 6.30
N LEU A 689 21.76 30.10 6.99
CA LEU A 689 21.85 31.47 6.47
C LEU A 689 23.31 31.87 6.21
N CYS A 690 23.53 32.44 5.05
CA CYS A 690 24.86 32.91 4.63
C CYS A 690 25.07 34.40 4.97
N ASN A 691 26.16 34.69 5.65
CA ASN A 691 26.54 36.05 5.96
C ASN A 691 26.98 36.80 4.67
N PRO A 692 26.35 37.92 4.32
CA PRO A 692 26.64 38.65 3.09
C PRO A 692 28.06 39.22 3.01
N VAL A 693 28.78 39.35 4.14
CA VAL A 693 30.12 39.92 4.20
C VAL A 693 31.20 38.85 4.16
N THR A 694 31.00 37.77 4.92
CA THR A 694 32.01 36.69 5.04
C THR A 694 31.76 35.55 4.06
N GLY A 695 30.55 35.41 3.53
CA GLY A 695 30.11 34.27 2.72
C GLY A 695 30.00 32.96 3.48
N VAL A 696 30.14 32.97 4.81
CA VAL A 696 29.98 31.75 5.63
C VAL A 696 28.52 31.48 5.84
N CYS A 697 28.09 30.24 5.56
CA CYS A 697 26.72 29.74 5.78
C CYS A 697 26.69 28.86 7.03
N SER A 698 25.70 29.04 7.86
CA SER A 698 25.55 28.28 9.10
C SER A 698 24.08 28.21 9.53
N ALA A 699 23.67 27.10 10.11
CA ALA A 699 22.39 26.97 10.81
C ALA A 699 22.35 27.76 12.14
N THR A 700 23.54 28.05 12.69
CA THR A 700 23.72 28.88 13.89
C THR A 700 24.79 29.95 13.58
N PRO A 701 24.42 31.15 13.08
CA PRO A 701 25.38 32.20 12.81
C PRO A 701 26.11 32.66 14.07
N ASP A 702 27.41 32.41 14.11
CA ASP A 702 28.25 32.75 15.27
C ASP A 702 28.58 34.26 15.31
N ASN A 703 27.57 35.07 15.65
CA ASN A 703 27.76 36.50 15.84
C ASN A 703 27.00 36.96 17.11
N PRO A 704 27.66 37.15 18.23
CA PRO A 704 27.02 37.49 19.50
C PRO A 704 26.25 38.81 19.51
N ASN A 705 26.42 39.63 18.47
CA ASN A 705 25.74 40.92 18.32
C ASN A 705 24.68 40.93 17.22
N LEU A 706 24.34 39.78 16.67
CA LEU A 706 23.34 39.66 15.60
C LEU A 706 21.94 39.99 16.13
N THR A 707 21.19 40.76 15.35
CA THR A 707 19.80 41.07 15.64
C THR A 707 18.90 40.56 14.53
N ALA A 708 17.60 40.38 14.80
CA ALA A 708 16.66 39.98 13.76
C ALA A 708 16.63 40.92 12.55
N ALA A 709 16.93 42.20 12.74
CA ALA A 709 17.02 43.17 11.65
C ALA A 709 18.25 42.96 10.75
N ASP A 710 19.34 42.45 11.29
CA ASP A 710 20.57 42.18 10.52
C ASP A 710 20.37 40.97 9.58
N LEU A 711 19.51 40.02 9.97
CA LEU A 711 19.22 38.83 9.15
C LEU A 711 18.60 39.18 7.81
N GLN A 712 17.93 40.33 7.67
CA GLN A 712 17.36 40.76 6.39
C GLN A 712 18.43 40.89 5.27
N SER A 713 19.69 41.02 5.65
CA SER A 713 20.80 41.06 4.69
C SER A 713 21.41 39.68 4.39
N TYR A 714 21.04 38.68 5.17
CA TYR A 714 21.52 37.30 4.98
C TYR A 714 20.75 36.62 3.86
N THR A 715 21.39 35.67 3.19
CA THR A 715 20.74 34.86 2.14
C THR A 715 20.58 33.43 2.60
N LEU A 716 19.55 32.74 2.09
CA LEU A 716 19.38 31.30 2.31
C LEU A 716 20.64 30.56 1.87
N GLY A 717 21.15 29.64 2.68
CA GLY A 717 22.29 28.79 2.34
C GLY A 717 21.96 27.76 1.26
N PRO A 718 22.85 27.54 0.29
CA PRO A 718 22.59 26.62 -0.82
C PRO A 718 22.48 25.15 -0.39
N ASP A 719 23.04 24.79 0.76
CA ASP A 719 23.02 23.42 1.29
C ASP A 719 21.77 23.12 2.15
N SER A 720 20.88 24.10 2.31
CA SER A 720 19.60 23.90 3.00
C SER A 720 18.76 22.87 2.26
N ALA A 721 18.24 21.89 3.00
CA ALA A 721 17.40 20.85 2.41
C ALA A 721 16.04 21.40 1.97
N MET A 722 15.59 20.99 0.81
CA MET A 722 14.33 21.42 0.22
C MET A 722 13.56 20.24 -0.35
N GLN A 723 12.24 20.24 -0.17
CA GLN A 723 11.34 19.28 -0.83
C GLN A 723 10.38 20.03 -1.74
N VAL A 724 10.18 19.53 -2.96
CA VAL A 724 9.38 20.20 -3.98
C VAL A 724 8.49 19.20 -4.72
N GLY A 725 7.20 19.48 -4.79
CA GLY A 725 6.28 18.77 -5.67
C GLY A 725 6.44 19.19 -7.14
N ASN A 726 5.89 18.39 -8.04
CA ASN A 726 5.99 18.69 -9.48
C ASN A 726 4.62 18.62 -10.18
N PRO A 727 3.88 19.73 -10.25
CA PRO A 727 2.60 19.78 -10.93
C PRO A 727 2.70 19.61 -12.46
N ASN A 728 3.92 19.65 -13.04
CA ASN A 728 4.17 19.51 -14.47
C ASN A 728 4.47 18.07 -14.91
N LEU A 729 4.36 17.09 -14.00
CA LEU A 729 4.58 15.68 -14.34
C LEU A 729 3.68 15.23 -15.49
N GLN A 730 4.28 14.49 -16.41
CA GLN A 730 3.57 13.82 -17.51
C GLN A 730 3.15 12.41 -17.08
N PRO A 731 2.09 11.84 -17.64
CA PRO A 731 1.71 10.47 -17.36
C PRO A 731 2.79 9.50 -17.85
N MET A 732 2.96 8.41 -17.11
CA MET A 732 3.72 7.26 -17.60
C MET A 732 2.91 6.59 -18.70
N ASN A 733 3.52 6.32 -19.85
CA ASN A 733 2.91 5.66 -20.99
C ASN A 733 3.41 4.23 -21.14
N SER A 734 2.56 3.32 -21.62
CA SER A 734 2.94 1.92 -21.80
C SER A 734 2.44 1.33 -23.12
N VAL A 735 3.31 0.57 -23.77
CA VAL A 735 2.97 -0.36 -24.85
C VAL A 735 3.01 -1.78 -24.31
N ASN A 736 1.90 -2.47 -24.35
CA ASN A 736 1.71 -3.77 -23.74
C ASN A 736 1.54 -4.87 -24.82
N TYR A 737 2.19 -6.01 -24.59
CA TYR A 737 2.13 -7.18 -25.44
C TYR A 737 1.71 -8.38 -24.60
N ASP A 738 0.62 -9.05 -24.99
CA ASP A 738 0.09 -10.23 -24.32
C ASP A 738 -0.16 -11.37 -25.29
N ALA A 739 0.12 -12.60 -24.85
CA ALA A 739 -0.30 -13.79 -25.54
C ALA A 739 -0.66 -14.90 -24.56
N SER A 740 -1.73 -15.65 -24.83
CA SER A 740 -2.11 -16.81 -24.03
C SER A 740 -2.65 -17.96 -24.86
N ILE A 741 -2.55 -19.16 -24.31
CA ILE A 741 -3.21 -20.35 -24.76
C ILE A 741 -3.93 -21.00 -23.59
N GLY A 742 -5.25 -21.20 -23.71
CA GLY A 742 -6.09 -21.92 -22.78
C GLY A 742 -6.60 -23.22 -23.41
N TRP A 743 -6.47 -24.32 -22.68
CA TRP A 743 -7.04 -25.60 -23.05
C TRP A 743 -8.13 -25.98 -22.04
N TYR A 744 -9.36 -26.02 -22.52
CA TYR A 744 -10.59 -26.37 -21.80
C TYR A 744 -10.94 -27.81 -22.18
N ALA A 745 -10.23 -28.79 -21.61
CA ALA A 745 -10.34 -30.20 -22.05
C ALA A 745 -11.76 -30.76 -21.87
N ASP A 746 -12.38 -30.44 -20.74
CA ASP A 746 -13.76 -30.70 -20.40
C ASP A 746 -14.13 -29.82 -19.17
N SER A 747 -15.32 -30.07 -18.56
CA SER A 747 -15.72 -29.39 -17.32
C SER A 747 -14.76 -29.66 -16.13
N ASN A 748 -13.90 -30.66 -16.23
CA ASN A 748 -13.07 -31.13 -15.12
C ASN A 748 -11.60 -30.62 -15.22
N GLN A 749 -11.11 -30.23 -16.42
CA GLN A 749 -9.72 -29.88 -16.61
C GLN A 749 -9.54 -28.59 -17.39
N PHE A 750 -8.72 -27.71 -16.85
CA PHE A 750 -8.31 -26.46 -17.49
C PHE A 750 -6.82 -26.23 -17.31
N VAL A 751 -6.18 -25.81 -18.39
CA VAL A 751 -4.76 -25.41 -18.40
C VAL A 751 -4.64 -24.11 -19.17
N GLN A 752 -3.96 -23.13 -18.61
CA GLN A 752 -3.65 -21.89 -19.29
C GLN A 752 -2.18 -21.52 -19.09
N ALA A 753 -1.57 -21.01 -20.14
CA ALA A 753 -0.28 -20.33 -20.09
C ALA A 753 -0.43 -18.97 -20.77
N ALA A 754 0.10 -17.93 -20.15
CA ALA A 754 0.13 -16.58 -20.69
C ALA A 754 1.52 -15.99 -20.52
N VAL A 755 1.91 -15.13 -21.47
CA VAL A 755 3.12 -14.34 -21.43
C VAL A 755 2.74 -12.88 -21.62
N PHE A 756 3.45 -11.98 -20.94
CA PHE A 756 3.23 -10.55 -21.07
C PHE A 756 4.57 -9.80 -21.10
N TYR A 757 4.57 -8.66 -21.77
CA TYR A 757 5.66 -7.68 -21.78
C TYR A 757 5.06 -6.29 -21.81
N LYS A 758 5.52 -5.41 -20.94
CA LYS A 758 5.11 -4.01 -20.82
C LYS A 758 6.34 -3.14 -20.98
N ASP A 759 6.31 -2.24 -21.96
CA ASP A 759 7.34 -1.22 -22.21
C ASP A 759 6.80 0.12 -21.74
N ILE A 760 7.40 0.68 -20.69
CA ILE A 760 6.92 1.87 -19.98
C ILE A 760 7.91 3.01 -20.26
N THR A 761 7.38 4.15 -20.67
CA THR A 761 8.15 5.40 -20.88
C THR A 761 7.66 6.48 -19.91
N ASP A 762 8.49 7.50 -19.71
CA ASP A 762 8.21 8.61 -18.78
C ASP A 762 8.01 8.13 -17.33
N PHE A 763 8.72 7.07 -16.95
CA PHE A 763 8.62 6.50 -15.61
C PHE A 763 8.93 7.57 -14.55
N ILE A 764 8.06 7.71 -13.55
CA ILE A 764 8.20 8.74 -12.53
C ILE A 764 9.18 8.28 -11.46
N VAL A 765 10.17 9.11 -11.16
CA VAL A 765 11.22 8.85 -10.17
C VAL A 765 11.32 10.00 -9.18
N GLU A 766 11.58 9.66 -7.92
CA GLU A 766 11.94 10.63 -6.89
C GLU A 766 13.46 10.82 -6.87
N VAL A 767 13.90 12.05 -7.01
CA VAL A 767 15.31 12.43 -6.99
C VAL A 767 15.62 13.07 -5.65
N GLN A 768 16.64 12.55 -4.96
CA GLN A 768 17.07 13.06 -3.66
C GLN A 768 18.41 13.79 -3.78
N GLY A 769 18.57 14.88 -3.02
CA GLY A 769 19.83 15.61 -2.91
C GLY A 769 20.32 16.21 -4.23
N SER A 770 19.41 16.58 -5.14
CA SER A 770 19.78 17.17 -6.42
C SER A 770 20.22 18.63 -6.30
N GLN A 771 21.09 19.04 -7.23
CA GLN A 771 21.46 20.44 -7.41
C GLN A 771 20.59 21.09 -8.47
N ILE A 772 19.78 22.09 -8.07
CA ILE A 772 18.86 22.77 -8.99
C ILE A 772 18.75 24.26 -8.65
N ALA A 773 18.65 25.12 -9.66
CA ALA A 773 18.36 26.53 -9.45
C ALA A 773 16.89 26.76 -9.17
N LEU A 774 16.54 27.69 -8.29
CA LEU A 774 15.13 27.92 -7.91
C LEU A 774 14.26 28.32 -9.11
N ASN A 775 14.81 29.01 -10.10
CA ASN A 775 14.11 29.36 -11.34
C ASN A 775 13.99 28.20 -12.34
N ASP A 776 14.64 27.06 -12.09
CA ASP A 776 14.49 25.83 -12.90
C ASP A 776 13.51 24.83 -12.23
N LEU A 777 12.92 25.18 -11.09
CA LEU A 777 11.90 24.39 -10.44
C LEU A 777 10.61 24.33 -11.30
N PRO A 778 9.79 23.28 -11.12
CA PRO A 778 8.57 23.11 -11.91
C PRO A 778 7.47 24.13 -11.60
N MET A 779 7.72 25.06 -10.67
CA MET A 779 6.80 26.14 -10.30
C MET A 779 7.55 27.35 -9.78
N ASP A 780 6.96 28.52 -9.92
CA ASP A 780 7.51 29.78 -9.40
C ASP A 780 7.28 29.86 -7.88
N LEU A 781 8.37 30.05 -7.12
CA LEU A 781 8.26 30.24 -5.67
C LEU A 781 8.10 31.71 -5.30
N PRO A 782 7.20 32.09 -4.40
CA PRO A 782 6.96 33.47 -3.96
C PRO A 782 8.03 33.94 -2.96
N VAL A 783 9.31 33.83 -3.32
CA VAL A 783 10.46 34.09 -2.43
C VAL A 783 10.53 35.54 -1.95
N GLU A 784 9.98 36.48 -2.69
CA GLU A 784 9.89 37.89 -2.27
C GLU A 784 8.90 38.16 -1.13
N ALA A 785 8.01 37.21 -0.83
CA ALA A 785 7.14 37.29 0.34
C ALA A 785 7.87 36.99 1.65
N ILE A 786 9.09 36.45 1.58
CA ILE A 786 9.95 36.20 2.76
C ILE A 786 10.58 37.53 3.20
N THR A 787 10.36 37.90 4.46
CA THR A 787 10.80 39.19 4.99
C THR A 787 11.94 39.11 6.00
N GLY A 788 12.22 37.93 6.54
CA GLY A 788 13.24 37.72 7.57
C GLY A 788 14.66 37.61 7.04
N PHE A 789 14.84 37.12 5.84
CA PHE A 789 16.10 36.97 5.11
C PHE A 789 15.84 37.01 3.61
N THR A 790 16.85 36.91 2.79
CA THR A 790 16.72 37.00 1.33
C THR A 790 16.88 35.61 0.68
N ILE A 791 16.05 35.26 -0.28
CA ILE A 791 16.21 34.12 -1.16
C ILE A 791 16.33 34.64 -2.60
N PRO A 792 17.55 34.62 -3.19
CA PRO A 792 17.70 35.01 -4.59
C PRO A 792 16.94 34.03 -5.52
N GLN A 793 16.16 34.54 -6.48
CA GLN A 793 15.39 33.70 -7.40
C GLN A 793 16.25 32.78 -8.28
N ASP A 794 17.49 33.18 -8.56
CA ASP A 794 18.47 32.41 -9.33
C ASP A 794 19.43 31.55 -8.47
N GLN A 795 19.12 31.43 -7.16
CA GLN A 795 19.94 30.65 -6.25
C GLN A 795 19.93 29.18 -6.64
N VAL A 796 21.11 28.58 -6.71
CA VAL A 796 21.26 27.13 -6.86
C VAL A 796 21.24 26.49 -5.48
N MET A 797 20.28 25.59 -5.26
CA MET A 797 20.19 24.76 -4.07
C MET A 797 20.89 23.42 -4.34
N ASN A 798 21.64 22.91 -3.36
CA ASN A 798 22.45 21.70 -3.50
C ASN A 798 21.79 20.44 -2.93
N ASN A 799 20.65 20.58 -2.23
CA ASN A 799 19.98 19.49 -1.55
C ASN A 799 18.46 19.59 -1.74
N VAL A 800 18.03 19.34 -2.98
CA VAL A 800 16.60 19.38 -3.35
C VAL A 800 16.09 17.96 -3.62
N ASN A 801 15.03 17.59 -2.91
CA ASN A 801 14.27 16.38 -3.16
C ASN A 801 13.03 16.73 -3.97
N TRP A 802 12.85 16.11 -5.11
CA TRP A 802 11.72 16.35 -5.99
C TRP A 802 11.39 15.16 -6.87
N THR A 803 10.25 15.19 -7.50
CA THR A 803 9.80 14.12 -8.39
C THR A 803 9.85 14.58 -9.84
N THR A 804 10.32 13.73 -10.74
CA THR A 804 10.43 14.02 -12.18
C THR A 804 10.11 12.79 -13.02
N ASN A 805 9.83 13.00 -14.31
CA ASN A 805 9.78 11.91 -15.27
C ASN A 805 11.21 11.44 -15.59
N GLY A 806 11.46 10.15 -15.39
CA GLY A 806 12.68 9.45 -15.77
C GLY A 806 12.57 8.85 -17.17
N ASP A 807 13.45 7.88 -17.47
CA ASP A 807 13.56 7.34 -18.82
C ASP A 807 12.58 6.18 -19.08
N LYS A 808 12.97 4.95 -18.78
CA LYS A 808 12.24 3.75 -19.18
C LYS A 808 12.17 2.71 -18.09
N ALA A 809 11.10 1.93 -18.15
CA ALA A 809 10.99 0.70 -17.40
C ALA A 809 10.33 -0.39 -18.24
N ALA A 810 10.63 -1.64 -17.94
CA ALA A 810 10.00 -2.78 -18.59
C ALA A 810 9.63 -3.84 -17.55
N VAL A 811 8.45 -4.45 -17.73
CA VAL A 811 7.98 -5.59 -16.92
C VAL A 811 7.58 -6.72 -17.83
N TYR A 812 8.03 -7.94 -17.53
CA TYR A 812 7.68 -9.10 -18.33
C TYR A 812 7.55 -10.36 -17.48
N GLY A 813 6.77 -11.33 -17.97
CA GLY A 813 6.57 -12.54 -17.18
C GLY A 813 5.74 -13.61 -17.88
N ILE A 814 5.55 -14.71 -17.14
CA ILE A 814 4.77 -15.88 -17.52
C ILE A 814 3.79 -16.19 -16.42
N GLU A 815 2.52 -16.36 -16.77
CA GLU A 815 1.46 -16.82 -15.89
C GLU A 815 1.04 -18.24 -16.29
N LEU A 816 0.94 -19.16 -15.34
CA LEU A 816 0.51 -20.54 -15.52
C LEU A 816 -0.68 -20.82 -14.61
N THR A 817 -1.70 -21.45 -15.15
CA THR A 817 -2.87 -21.92 -14.38
C THR A 817 -3.19 -23.36 -14.71
N TYR A 818 -3.43 -24.17 -13.69
CA TYR A 818 -3.87 -25.54 -13.82
C TYR A 818 -4.99 -25.86 -12.85
N VAL A 819 -6.10 -26.39 -13.36
CA VAL A 819 -7.23 -26.85 -12.56
C VAL A 819 -7.62 -28.25 -12.98
N TYR A 820 -7.89 -29.11 -12.01
CA TYR A 820 -8.39 -30.45 -12.22
C TYR A 820 -9.42 -30.85 -11.16
N ASN A 821 -10.60 -31.22 -11.62
CA ASN A 821 -11.71 -31.71 -10.79
C ASN A 821 -11.89 -33.22 -11.00
N PHE A 822 -11.69 -34.02 -9.96
CA PHE A 822 -11.89 -35.48 -9.99
C PHE A 822 -13.36 -35.83 -9.80
N ASP A 823 -13.83 -36.90 -10.42
CA ASP A 823 -15.18 -37.43 -10.20
C ASP A 823 -15.43 -37.91 -8.77
N SER A 824 -14.36 -38.22 -8.02
CA SER A 824 -14.41 -38.59 -6.60
C SER A 824 -14.73 -37.42 -5.68
N GLY A 825 -14.78 -36.18 -6.20
CA GLY A 825 -15.00 -34.97 -5.44
C GLY A 825 -13.69 -34.24 -5.07
N PHE A 826 -12.52 -34.85 -5.21
CA PHE A 826 -11.26 -34.12 -5.04
C PHE A 826 -11.09 -33.10 -6.16
N PHE A 827 -10.45 -31.99 -5.82
CA PHE A 827 -10.06 -30.98 -6.80
C PHE A 827 -8.70 -30.37 -6.46
N PHE A 828 -8.05 -29.91 -7.51
CA PHE A 828 -6.73 -29.27 -7.47
C PHE A 828 -6.77 -28.01 -8.31
N GLN A 829 -6.36 -26.89 -7.73
CA GLN A 829 -6.24 -25.62 -8.43
C GLN A 829 -4.87 -25.03 -8.11
N SER A 830 -4.15 -24.61 -9.12
CA SER A 830 -2.88 -23.94 -8.92
C SER A 830 -2.65 -22.86 -9.96
N ASN A 831 -2.01 -21.81 -9.55
CA ASN A 831 -1.42 -20.85 -10.45
C ASN A 831 -0.03 -20.44 -9.96
N ALA A 832 0.81 -20.04 -10.91
CA ALA A 832 2.12 -19.49 -10.63
C ALA A 832 2.44 -18.41 -11.64
N THR A 833 3.05 -17.34 -11.17
CA THR A 833 3.53 -16.24 -12.02
C THR A 833 5.00 -16.04 -11.76
N PHE A 834 5.78 -15.95 -12.84
CA PHE A 834 7.19 -15.64 -12.84
C PHE A 834 7.37 -14.31 -13.57
N MET A 835 7.93 -13.32 -12.87
CA MET A 835 8.06 -11.96 -13.38
C MET A 835 9.49 -11.46 -13.21
N ASN A 836 9.82 -10.47 -14.01
CA ASN A 836 11.04 -9.70 -13.87
C ASN A 836 10.81 -8.29 -14.41
N SER A 837 11.59 -7.34 -13.96
CA SER A 837 11.54 -5.96 -14.46
C SER A 837 12.93 -5.36 -14.56
N THR A 838 13.01 -4.31 -15.35
CA THR A 838 14.18 -3.44 -15.43
C THR A 838 13.69 -2.01 -15.47
N ALA A 839 14.33 -1.11 -14.73
CA ALA A 839 14.05 0.31 -14.78
C ALA A 839 15.36 1.09 -14.74
N GLU A 840 15.40 2.18 -15.50
CA GLU A 840 16.48 3.15 -15.45
C GLU A 840 16.09 4.27 -14.50
N ALA A 841 16.65 4.26 -13.29
CA ALA A 841 16.40 5.31 -12.29
C ALA A 841 17.05 6.65 -12.66
N GLY A 842 17.87 6.66 -13.70
CA GLY A 842 18.71 7.78 -14.13
C GLY A 842 20.06 7.82 -13.38
N ASP A 843 21.09 8.26 -14.10
CA ASP A 843 22.48 8.29 -13.61
C ASP A 843 22.66 9.21 -12.39
N THR A 844 21.68 10.07 -12.10
CA THR A 844 21.68 10.96 -10.93
C THR A 844 21.23 10.28 -9.65
N ILE A 845 20.53 9.13 -9.76
CA ILE A 845 20.00 8.36 -8.63
C ILE A 845 20.80 7.08 -8.44
N ARG A 846 20.80 6.23 -9.47
CA ARG A 846 21.49 4.94 -9.44
C ARG A 846 22.03 4.59 -10.81
N VAL A 847 23.32 4.23 -10.87
CA VAL A 847 23.94 3.75 -12.10
C VAL A 847 23.50 2.34 -12.42
N GLY A 848 23.05 2.13 -13.66
CA GLY A 848 22.63 0.84 -14.18
C GLY A 848 21.15 0.52 -13.94
N ASP A 849 20.73 -0.61 -14.48
CA ASP A 849 19.35 -1.07 -14.38
C ASP A 849 19.04 -1.56 -12.97
N ILE A 850 17.87 -1.22 -12.48
CA ILE A 850 17.31 -1.68 -11.22
C ILE A 850 16.05 -2.52 -11.48
N GLN A 851 15.67 -3.35 -10.52
CA GLN A 851 14.34 -3.94 -10.48
C GLN A 851 13.33 -2.87 -10.06
N LEU A 852 12.11 -2.92 -10.60
CA LEU A 852 11.03 -2.07 -10.12
C LEU A 852 10.70 -2.41 -8.66
N PRO A 853 10.59 -1.41 -7.78
CA PRO A 853 10.07 -1.62 -6.44
C PRO A 853 8.65 -2.21 -6.45
N ASP A 854 8.27 -2.87 -5.37
CA ASP A 854 6.97 -3.52 -5.14
C ASP A 854 6.65 -4.71 -6.06
N GLN A 855 7.65 -5.24 -6.77
CA GLN A 855 7.49 -6.42 -7.61
C GLN A 855 8.05 -7.68 -6.95
N ALA A 856 7.23 -8.75 -6.89
CA ALA A 856 7.68 -10.10 -6.58
C ALA A 856 8.12 -10.82 -7.85
N ASP A 857 9.25 -11.52 -7.82
CA ASP A 857 9.72 -12.33 -8.97
C ASP A 857 8.86 -13.58 -9.17
N VAL A 858 8.38 -14.17 -8.08
CA VAL A 858 7.57 -15.39 -8.10
C VAL A 858 6.38 -15.25 -7.18
N THR A 859 5.19 -15.53 -7.71
CA THR A 859 3.98 -15.72 -6.89
C THR A 859 3.36 -17.07 -7.22
N GLY A 860 2.75 -17.73 -6.22
CA GLY A 860 2.13 -19.02 -6.44
C GLY A 860 0.99 -19.29 -5.47
N ASN A 861 -0.08 -19.87 -5.98
CA ASN A 861 -1.23 -20.31 -5.19
C ASN A 861 -1.49 -21.78 -5.47
N LEU A 862 -1.81 -22.53 -4.43
CA LEU A 862 -2.16 -23.93 -4.49
C LEU A 862 -3.38 -24.21 -3.61
N THR A 863 -4.46 -24.70 -4.21
CA THR A 863 -5.63 -25.20 -3.48
C THR A 863 -5.79 -26.68 -3.75
N VAL A 864 -5.86 -27.46 -2.68
CA VAL A 864 -6.23 -28.89 -2.71
C VAL A 864 -7.48 -29.03 -1.87
N GLY A 865 -8.52 -29.62 -2.44
CA GLY A 865 -9.78 -29.77 -1.76
C GLY A 865 -10.55 -31.03 -2.12
N TRP A 866 -11.61 -31.26 -1.37
CA TRP A 866 -12.61 -32.29 -1.62
C TRP A 866 -13.99 -31.70 -1.41
N GLU A 867 -14.87 -31.87 -2.42
CA GLU A 867 -16.22 -31.37 -2.39
C GLU A 867 -17.18 -32.42 -2.92
N ARG A 868 -18.14 -32.86 -2.07
CA ARG A 868 -19.17 -33.82 -2.43
C ARG A 868 -20.30 -33.78 -1.40
N ASP A 869 -21.54 -34.02 -1.87
CA ASP A 869 -22.74 -34.21 -1.04
C ASP A 869 -22.94 -33.06 -0.02
N GLY A 870 -22.75 -31.81 -0.46
CA GLY A 870 -22.87 -30.60 0.37
C GLY A 870 -21.73 -30.36 1.38
N THR A 871 -20.67 -31.15 1.32
CA THR A 871 -19.48 -30.97 2.14
C THR A 871 -18.30 -30.51 1.27
N SER A 872 -17.61 -29.47 1.68
CA SER A 872 -16.37 -29.03 1.03
C SER A 872 -15.29 -28.82 2.08
N VAL A 873 -14.09 -29.33 1.83
CA VAL A 873 -12.90 -29.11 2.66
C VAL A 873 -11.74 -28.76 1.75
N ARG A 874 -10.97 -27.73 2.09
CA ARG A 874 -9.83 -27.29 1.28
C ARG A 874 -8.69 -26.77 2.12
N LEU A 875 -7.50 -26.99 1.62
CA LEU A 875 -6.24 -26.41 2.10
C LEU A 875 -5.69 -25.51 0.99
N ILE A 876 -5.32 -24.31 1.34
CA ILE A 876 -4.85 -23.28 0.41
C ILE A 876 -3.47 -22.85 0.87
N GLY A 877 -2.50 -22.81 -0.03
CA GLY A 877 -1.16 -22.28 0.20
C GLY A 877 -0.89 -21.10 -0.72
N ASN A 878 -0.37 -20.01 -0.20
CA ASN A 878 0.03 -18.82 -0.94
C ASN A 878 1.52 -18.57 -0.72
N TYR A 879 2.26 -18.35 -1.79
CA TYR A 879 3.69 -18.01 -1.77
C TYR A 879 3.95 -16.73 -2.54
N VAL A 880 4.74 -15.84 -1.97
CA VAL A 880 5.25 -14.62 -2.61
C VAL A 880 6.75 -14.57 -2.34
N SER A 881 7.58 -14.42 -3.38
CA SER A 881 9.02 -14.23 -3.21
C SER A 881 9.35 -12.86 -2.62
N GLU A 882 10.59 -12.65 -2.22
CA GLU A 882 11.05 -11.35 -1.73
C GLU A 882 10.79 -10.22 -2.74
N ILE A 883 10.55 -9.02 -2.23
CA ILE A 883 10.15 -7.83 -2.99
C ILE A 883 11.11 -6.69 -2.65
N LEU A 884 11.75 -6.10 -3.67
CA LEU A 884 12.50 -4.85 -3.49
C LEU A 884 11.53 -3.72 -3.11
N LYS A 885 11.76 -3.06 -1.97
CA LYS A 885 10.93 -1.95 -1.48
C LYS A 885 11.56 -0.59 -1.74
N ARG A 886 12.87 -0.49 -1.54
CA ARG A 886 13.63 0.74 -1.67
C ARG A 886 15.04 0.45 -2.16
N ILE A 887 15.56 1.33 -2.99
CA ILE A 887 16.95 1.29 -3.47
C ILE A 887 17.77 2.38 -2.78
N GLY A 888 19.01 2.08 -2.48
CA GLY A 888 20.00 3.07 -2.07
C GLY A 888 20.40 3.95 -3.27
N SER A 889 20.65 5.23 -3.04
CA SER A 889 21.13 6.15 -4.07
C SER A 889 22.60 5.90 -4.43
N CYS A 890 22.93 5.82 -5.73
CA CYS A 890 24.30 5.64 -6.24
C CYS A 890 24.50 6.39 -7.56
N PRO A 891 24.62 7.72 -7.55
CA PRO A 891 24.76 8.55 -8.74
C PRO A 891 26.02 8.27 -9.52
N ALA A 892 25.99 8.51 -10.81
CA ALA A 892 27.14 8.33 -11.71
C ALA A 892 28.36 9.16 -11.28
N GLY A 893 29.52 8.51 -11.24
CA GLY A 893 30.78 9.10 -10.81
C GLY A 893 30.92 9.28 -9.30
N SER A 894 29.97 8.73 -8.53
CA SER A 894 30.01 8.72 -7.06
C SER A 894 30.19 7.31 -6.49
N GLU A 895 30.38 6.28 -7.34
CA GLU A 895 30.49 4.87 -6.95
C GLU A 895 31.61 4.64 -5.93
N ASP A 896 32.68 5.42 -6.03
CA ASP A 896 33.81 5.44 -5.09
C ASP A 896 33.90 6.74 -4.29
N ARG A 897 32.94 7.67 -4.41
CA ARG A 897 32.89 8.88 -3.60
C ARG A 897 32.18 8.62 -2.29
N LEU A 898 32.68 9.26 -1.24
CA LEU A 898 31.94 9.35 0.02
C LEU A 898 30.67 10.17 -0.21
N ILE A 899 29.52 9.55 0.01
CA ILE A 899 28.23 10.23 0.03
C ILE A 899 28.01 10.71 1.46
N SER A 900 27.91 12.00 1.65
CA SER A 900 27.57 12.58 2.94
C SER A 900 26.07 12.84 2.99
N THR A 901 25.34 11.98 3.69
CA THR A 901 23.97 12.26 4.08
C THR A 901 23.91 12.59 5.57
N PRO A 902 22.91 13.32 6.07
CA PRO A 902 22.74 13.57 7.51
C PRO A 902 22.74 12.30 8.35
N SER A 903 22.15 11.21 7.83
CA SER A 903 22.08 9.90 8.46
C SER A 903 23.30 9.00 8.22
N ASN A 904 24.13 9.30 7.22
CA ASN A 904 25.28 8.50 6.84
C ASN A 904 26.43 9.36 6.30
N PRO A 905 27.03 10.19 7.12
CA PRO A 905 28.12 11.06 6.66
C PRO A 905 29.32 10.21 6.25
N GLY A 906 29.66 10.23 4.97
CA GLY A 906 30.88 9.64 4.46
C GLY A 906 30.80 8.20 3.98
N THR A 907 29.61 7.65 3.72
CA THR A 907 29.45 6.34 3.08
C THR A 907 29.58 6.41 1.55
N THR A 908 29.98 5.30 0.95
CA THR A 908 29.97 5.13 -0.52
C THR A 908 28.67 4.49 -0.99
N CYS A 909 28.40 4.59 -2.29
CA CYS A 909 27.29 3.86 -2.91
C CYS A 909 27.33 2.36 -2.64
N LYS A 910 28.53 1.75 -2.57
CA LYS A 910 28.71 0.32 -2.28
C LYS A 910 28.29 -0.07 -0.86
N ALA A 911 28.28 0.90 0.05
CA ALA A 911 27.84 0.71 1.42
C ALA A 911 26.33 0.94 1.60
N TRP A 912 25.65 1.46 0.58
CA TRP A 912 24.22 1.74 0.68
C TRP A 912 23.39 0.44 0.66
N ALA A 913 22.52 0.29 1.63
CA ALA A 913 21.69 -0.88 1.76
C ALA A 913 20.37 -0.73 1.00
N ASP A 914 20.05 -1.69 0.15
CA ASP A 914 18.72 -1.83 -0.45
C ASP A 914 17.77 -2.50 0.56
N GLN A 915 16.49 -2.14 0.51
CA GLN A 915 15.47 -2.65 1.42
C GLN A 915 14.57 -3.66 0.72
N TYR A 916 14.38 -4.81 1.32
CA TYR A 916 13.54 -5.89 0.80
C TYR A 916 12.48 -6.32 1.80
N LEU A 917 11.27 -6.57 1.32
CA LEU A 917 10.29 -7.40 2.01
C LEU A 917 10.65 -8.88 1.76
N GLY A 918 10.76 -9.67 2.80
CA GLY A 918 11.11 -11.10 2.72
C GLY A 918 10.05 -11.94 2.02
N ASP A 919 10.44 -13.14 1.61
CA ASP A 919 9.49 -14.10 1.05
C ASP A 919 8.49 -14.58 2.11
N THR A 920 7.24 -14.78 1.70
CA THR A 920 6.16 -15.21 2.59
C THR A 920 5.50 -16.49 2.09
N PHE A 921 5.12 -17.38 3.04
CA PHE A 921 4.35 -18.57 2.75
C PHE A 921 3.27 -18.76 3.80
N SER A 922 2.03 -18.50 3.43
CA SER A 922 0.88 -18.70 4.31
C SER A 922 0.01 -19.88 3.87
N MET A 923 -0.64 -20.53 4.84
CA MET A 923 -1.61 -21.58 4.59
C MET A 923 -2.92 -21.29 5.29
N ASP A 924 -4.04 -21.61 4.58
CA ASP A 924 -5.39 -21.48 5.09
C ASP A 924 -6.11 -22.83 4.98
N PHE A 925 -6.96 -23.12 5.95
CA PHE A 925 -7.86 -24.27 5.95
C PHE A 925 -9.31 -23.80 5.96
N LYS A 926 -10.15 -24.34 5.07
CA LYS A 926 -11.57 -23.99 4.99
C LYS A 926 -12.43 -25.24 4.88
N ALA A 927 -13.54 -25.26 5.62
CA ALA A 927 -14.49 -26.35 5.60
C ALA A 927 -15.93 -25.81 5.56
N THR A 928 -16.78 -26.39 4.73
CA THR A 928 -18.21 -26.07 4.68
C THR A 928 -19.03 -27.34 4.74
N TYR A 929 -20.18 -27.26 5.39
CA TYR A 929 -21.13 -28.36 5.47
C TYR A 929 -22.56 -27.88 5.30
N GLN A 930 -23.28 -28.45 4.33
CA GLN A 930 -24.70 -28.20 4.09
C GLN A 930 -25.54 -29.05 5.06
N ILE A 931 -26.20 -28.40 6.02
CA ILE A 931 -27.06 -29.07 7.02
C ILE A 931 -28.41 -29.38 6.45
N THR A 932 -29.04 -28.42 5.74
CA THR A 932 -30.26 -28.58 4.96
C THR A 932 -30.10 -27.86 3.64
N ASP A 933 -31.05 -27.96 2.73
CA ASP A 933 -30.98 -27.23 1.43
C ASP A 933 -30.90 -25.72 1.62
N GLU A 934 -31.35 -25.21 2.79
CA GLU A 934 -31.34 -23.78 3.12
C GLU A 934 -30.19 -23.35 4.05
N LEU A 935 -29.65 -24.29 4.86
CA LEU A 935 -28.70 -23.96 5.93
C LEU A 935 -27.33 -24.59 5.67
N LYS A 936 -26.30 -23.72 5.53
CA LYS A 936 -24.89 -24.09 5.43
C LYS A 936 -24.12 -23.55 6.63
N VAL A 937 -23.23 -24.35 7.19
CA VAL A 937 -22.24 -23.94 8.20
C VAL A 937 -20.86 -23.96 7.57
N TYR A 938 -19.99 -23.04 7.99
CA TYR A 938 -18.58 -23.02 7.55
C TYR A 938 -17.65 -22.71 8.71
N PHE A 939 -16.41 -23.15 8.53
CA PHE A 939 -15.28 -22.91 9.43
C PHE A 939 -14.05 -22.60 8.59
N ASP A 940 -13.40 -21.49 8.89
CA ASP A 940 -12.15 -21.06 8.24
C ASP A 940 -11.07 -20.88 9.33
N ALA A 941 -9.86 -21.35 9.05
CA ALA A 941 -8.66 -21.08 9.84
C ALA A 941 -7.62 -20.49 8.87
N MET A 942 -7.25 -19.25 9.09
CA MET A 942 -6.35 -18.47 8.23
C MET A 942 -5.00 -18.30 8.87
N ASN A 943 -3.97 -18.21 8.03
CA ASN A 943 -2.58 -18.10 8.46
C ASN A 943 -2.20 -19.20 9.46
N ILE A 944 -2.58 -20.48 9.21
CA ILE A 944 -2.27 -21.60 10.14
C ILE A 944 -0.78 -21.85 10.28
N THR A 945 0.03 -21.34 9.37
CA THR A 945 1.50 -21.34 9.42
C THR A 945 2.07 -20.35 10.41
N ASP A 946 1.25 -19.40 10.89
CA ASP A 946 1.68 -18.28 11.71
C ASP A 946 2.78 -17.48 11.04
N GLU A 947 2.60 -17.24 9.74
CA GLU A 947 3.53 -16.49 8.91
C GLU A 947 3.45 -15.01 9.24
N TYR A 948 4.59 -14.36 9.27
CA TYR A 948 4.72 -12.93 9.52
C TYR A 948 5.54 -12.26 8.41
N MET A 949 5.46 -10.95 8.32
CA MET A 949 6.18 -10.18 7.33
C MET A 949 7.46 -9.61 7.93
N THR A 950 8.58 -9.82 7.26
CA THR A 950 9.85 -9.19 7.64
C THR A 950 10.40 -8.40 6.47
N THR A 951 10.67 -7.12 6.69
CA THR A 951 11.44 -6.28 5.79
C THR A 951 12.85 -6.12 6.35
N TYR A 952 13.86 -6.15 5.49
CA TYR A 952 15.24 -6.07 5.91
C TYR A 952 16.08 -5.22 4.96
N TYR A 953 17.16 -4.66 5.49
CA TYR A 953 18.24 -4.07 4.70
C TYR A 953 19.24 -5.15 4.30
N THR A 954 19.77 -5.05 3.08
CA THR A 954 20.95 -5.83 2.70
C THR A 954 22.16 -5.29 3.45
N GLY A 955 22.90 -6.17 4.10
CA GLY A 955 24.08 -5.81 4.89
C GLY A 955 25.37 -6.42 4.35
N ASN A 956 26.47 -6.14 5.04
CA ASN A 956 27.75 -6.79 4.81
C ASN A 956 27.88 -8.11 5.61
N GLU A 957 29.06 -8.74 5.57
CA GLU A 957 29.32 -10.01 6.24
C GLU A 957 29.16 -9.93 7.78
N TYR A 958 29.39 -8.77 8.42
CA TYR A 958 29.23 -8.57 9.85
C TYR A 958 27.77 -8.48 10.28
N SER A 959 26.90 -7.99 9.41
CA SER A 959 25.47 -7.99 9.65
C SER A 959 24.79 -9.31 9.26
N GLY A 960 25.56 -10.32 8.87
CA GLY A 960 25.03 -11.59 8.38
C GLY A 960 24.39 -11.50 6.98
N GLY A 961 24.62 -10.41 6.25
CA GLY A 961 24.04 -10.15 4.92
C GLY A 961 22.68 -9.51 4.94
N LYS A 962 21.97 -9.54 6.07
CA LYS A 962 20.64 -8.94 6.26
C LYS A 962 20.51 -8.33 7.64
N MET A 963 19.80 -7.21 7.75
CA MET A 963 19.44 -6.60 9.01
C MET A 963 17.95 -6.26 8.98
N MET A 964 17.20 -6.67 9.99
CA MET A 964 15.77 -6.39 10.08
C MET A 964 15.52 -4.87 10.03
N TYR A 965 14.58 -4.48 9.17
CA TYR A 965 14.03 -3.13 9.12
C TYR A 965 12.66 -3.09 9.81
N HIS A 966 11.77 -4.00 9.43
CA HIS A 966 10.43 -4.11 9.97
C HIS A 966 10.03 -5.58 10.06
N SER A 967 9.45 -5.99 11.15
CA SER A 967 8.84 -7.30 11.32
C SER A 967 7.45 -7.12 11.91
N GLU A 968 6.45 -7.69 11.28
CA GLU A 968 5.04 -7.60 11.67
C GLU A 968 4.50 -9.01 11.90
N VAL A 969 3.89 -9.23 13.07
CA VAL A 969 3.29 -10.50 13.50
C VAL A 969 1.84 -10.25 13.86
N TYR A 970 0.91 -10.97 13.20
CA TYR A 970 -0.53 -10.80 13.36
C TYR A 970 -1.27 -12.10 13.73
N GLY A 971 -0.54 -13.22 13.91
CA GLY A 971 -1.08 -14.47 14.42
C GLY A 971 -2.03 -15.21 13.48
N ARG A 972 -2.73 -16.18 14.04
CA ARG A 972 -3.73 -17.00 13.36
C ARG A 972 -5.12 -16.43 13.59
N SER A 973 -6.00 -16.60 12.62
CA SER A 973 -7.39 -16.23 12.79
C SER A 973 -8.34 -17.38 12.45
N PHE A 974 -9.47 -17.41 13.15
CA PHE A 974 -10.48 -18.44 13.03
C PHE A 974 -11.86 -17.80 12.82
N GLN A 975 -12.67 -18.43 12.00
CA GLN A 975 -13.99 -17.93 11.67
C GLN A 975 -15.00 -19.08 11.64
N VAL A 976 -16.14 -18.86 12.23
CA VAL A 976 -17.30 -19.75 12.17
C VAL A 976 -18.49 -18.97 11.67
N GLY A 977 -19.24 -19.53 10.73
CA GLY A 977 -20.41 -18.84 10.21
C GLY A 977 -21.53 -19.77 9.79
N LEU A 978 -22.72 -19.15 9.71
CA LEU A 978 -23.98 -19.75 9.26
C LEU A 978 -24.50 -18.94 8.09
N ASN A 979 -24.78 -19.62 6.99
CA ASN A 979 -25.44 -19.02 5.84
C ASN A 979 -26.84 -19.67 5.68
N TYR A 980 -27.89 -18.85 5.70
CA TYR A 980 -29.27 -19.28 5.56
C TYR A 980 -29.90 -18.67 4.30
N LYS A 981 -30.36 -19.54 3.42
CA LYS A 981 -31.06 -19.19 2.18
C LYS A 981 -32.57 -19.32 2.38
N PHE A 982 -33.31 -18.20 2.30
CA PHE A 982 -34.76 -18.19 2.48
C PHE A 982 -35.52 -18.59 1.20
N MET A 983 -34.95 -18.24 0.02
CA MET A 983 -35.53 -18.45 -1.30
C MET A 983 -34.43 -18.76 -2.33
#